data_6bf6b9c0807cfe68a22a1dc939aaa7b2
#
_entry.id   6bf6b9c0807cfe68a22a1dc939aaa7b2
#
_cell.length_a   1.000
_cell.length_b   1.000
_cell.length_c   1.000
_cell.angle_alpha   90.00
_cell.angle_beta   90.00
_cell.angle_gamma   90.00
#
_symmetry.space_group_name_H-M   'P 1'
#
loop_
_entity.id
_entity.type
_entity.pdbx_description
1 polymer ?
#
loop_
_entity_poly.entity_id
_entity_poly.type
_entity_poly.pdbx_seq_one_letter_code
_entity_poly.pdbx_strand_id
1 'polypeptide(L)'
;MSEKKESGKVYACKLCKKTFKQKCDYDKHTNKKTPCISLAACEALIVKKDEGGDSKKDLTTFFKNCLDILRDNEGLTGEKALRNLSYLLILKLLEPHFGGIIDIDNYEYDFSCFEEEDIEHNRVRLLSCVRFSNLSKENEDNIPNMMKYLWDIILSVHPSTKNIFLPDKKFDIQRQSTYKKIIDKLNRIDLSSIENDILGDSYEEVIQYIMTGKVLGQFFTPHLIKKFMVALIDPQIFPNGRIESCCDPTMGTGGFLIEYIRVIQEKAKLNDISLDWQFIKNGGLYGKELEPDTYQLAVSNMLISTGYMFEQLERGDSIREPIEQKFDNLLVNPPFGIKGLKYDDFNYALKEQYLPIKTDNAVSLFIQAIIFMLKIGGKCAIVLPDGQDLFSKTNTTLVAIREYLMKTCDLKEIYYLPSGIFEHTTIKTCIFYFVKKREGNDVLRVKAQKKSNWEYEFSKTLMTKNVQFYDYNPYENVKNLLVEVPIEKIASNSYSLNYSDYLRDDVEEEQYEDGIVLKNLGEICDFQNGRGIKKDTLIDGEYPVIGGGQKPLGFHNQYNTSENTILCSSSGAYAGFISKYDKKVWASDCFKIIPMNGEIDNNYLYYLLKTFQKKIYKLQTGTAQPHIYSKDLVNLKIPIPPLEYQQEIVKYLDFIYEKSIKTSIEKIGELKQLNDFCLTNQIKYGDNPMKNLGEICDFQNGRGIKKDTLIDGEYPVIGGGQKPMGFHN
;
A
#
# COMPACT_ATOMS: atom_id res chain seq x y z
N MET A 1 25.89 61.50 -7.31
CA MET A 1 24.65 61.05 -6.68
C MET A 1 24.60 59.50 -6.78
N SER A 2 24.91 58.87 -5.68
CA SER A 2 25.01 57.41 -5.57
C SER A 2 23.66 56.87 -5.05
N GLU A 3 22.97 56.12 -5.88
CA GLU A 3 21.77 55.36 -5.46
C GLU A 3 22.19 54.21 -4.54
N LYS A 4 21.82 54.31 -3.27
CA LYS A 4 21.86 53.20 -2.34
C LYS A 4 20.74 52.20 -2.69
N LYS A 5 21.11 50.99 -3.21
CA LYS A 5 20.22 49.85 -3.22
C LYS A 5 19.92 49.39 -1.80
N GLU A 6 18.70 49.58 -1.32
CA GLU A 6 18.21 48.96 -0.08
C GLU A 6 18.24 47.44 -0.23
N SER A 7 19.04 46.77 0.61
CA SER A 7 19.05 45.32 0.73
C SER A 7 17.71 44.86 1.33
N GLY A 8 16.87 44.20 0.56
CA GLY A 8 15.58 43.68 1.00
C GLY A 8 15.74 42.75 2.21
N LYS A 9 15.01 43.01 3.28
CA LYS A 9 14.95 42.14 4.48
C LYS A 9 14.42 40.76 4.06
N VAL A 10 15.19 39.70 4.33
CA VAL A 10 14.81 38.32 4.14
C VAL A 10 14.34 37.77 5.49
N TYR A 11 13.17 37.16 5.50
CA TYR A 11 12.57 36.52 6.68
C TYR A 11 12.82 35.02 6.63
N ALA A 12 13.40 34.42 7.66
CA ALA A 12 13.71 32.99 7.71
C ALA A 12 12.97 32.31 8.86
N CYS A 13 12.33 31.19 8.58
CA CYS A 13 11.67 30.36 9.59
C CYS A 13 12.74 29.74 10.52
N LYS A 14 12.60 29.92 11.83
CA LYS A 14 13.55 29.35 12.80
C LYS A 14 13.55 27.82 12.84
N LEU A 15 12.43 27.21 12.51
CA LEU A 15 12.26 25.76 12.54
C LEU A 15 12.75 25.07 11.25
N CYS A 16 12.22 25.44 10.07
CA CYS A 16 12.54 24.75 8.82
C CYS A 16 13.56 25.49 7.93
N LYS A 17 14.13 26.62 8.40
CA LYS A 17 15.12 27.48 7.70
C LYS A 17 14.64 28.03 6.35
N LYS A 18 13.39 27.82 5.93
CA LYS A 18 12.86 28.38 4.69
C LYS A 18 12.85 29.91 4.74
N THR A 19 13.32 30.55 3.67
CA THR A 19 13.41 31.98 3.56
C THR A 19 12.29 32.59 2.73
N PHE A 20 11.82 33.76 3.11
CA PHE A 20 10.72 34.49 2.47
C PHE A 20 11.16 35.91 2.15
N LYS A 21 10.81 36.37 0.97
CA LYS A 21 11.10 37.78 0.56
C LYS A 21 10.08 38.78 1.12
N GLN A 22 8.90 38.30 1.50
CA GLN A 22 7.82 39.11 2.03
C GLN A 22 7.44 38.67 3.45
N LYS A 23 7.14 39.60 4.33
CA LYS A 23 6.75 39.33 5.73
C LYS A 23 5.41 38.59 5.81
N CYS A 24 4.45 38.92 4.94
CA CYS A 24 3.13 38.27 4.91
C CYS A 24 3.21 36.77 4.60
N ASP A 25 4.16 36.34 3.77
CA ASP A 25 4.36 34.93 3.46
C ASP A 25 5.07 34.19 4.61
N TYR A 26 5.97 34.86 5.29
CA TYR A 26 6.57 34.34 6.52
C TYR A 26 5.53 34.20 7.64
N ASP A 27 4.68 35.21 7.85
CA ASP A 27 3.62 35.17 8.87
C ASP A 27 2.57 34.08 8.55
N LYS A 28 2.19 33.88 7.27
CA LYS A 28 1.34 32.77 6.83
C LYS A 28 1.98 31.40 7.07
N HIS A 29 3.29 31.31 6.88
CA HIS A 29 4.03 30.06 7.12
C HIS A 29 4.15 29.73 8.60
N THR A 30 4.40 30.72 9.47
CA THR A 30 4.58 30.52 10.92
C THR A 30 3.25 30.37 11.68
N ASN A 31 2.14 30.89 11.14
CA ASN A 31 0.81 30.85 11.77
C ASN A 31 -0.04 29.68 11.28
N LYS A 32 0.52 28.70 10.58
CA LYS A 32 -0.20 27.47 10.23
C LYS A 32 -0.53 26.67 11.49
N LYS A 33 -1.75 26.09 11.52
CA LYS A 33 -2.20 25.21 12.61
C LYS A 33 -1.31 23.96 12.81
N THR A 34 -0.57 23.57 11.81
CA THR A 34 0.47 22.52 11.88
C THR A 34 1.85 23.19 11.82
N PRO A 35 2.67 23.09 12.87
CA PRO A 35 4.03 23.64 12.84
C PRO A 35 4.87 22.94 11.78
N CYS A 36 5.75 23.69 11.12
CA CYS A 36 6.72 23.09 10.21
C CYS A 36 7.74 22.27 11.01
N ILE A 37 8.04 21.07 10.53
CA ILE A 37 9.07 20.19 11.11
C ILE A 37 10.43 20.86 10.95
N SER A 38 11.29 20.84 11.98
CA SER A 38 12.63 21.41 11.89
C SER A 38 13.48 20.61 10.90
N LEU A 39 14.28 21.31 10.08
CA LEU A 39 15.23 20.65 9.18
C LEU A 39 16.20 19.74 9.96
N ALA A 40 16.57 20.13 11.19
CA ALA A 40 17.41 19.32 12.08
C ALA A 40 16.73 17.99 12.49
N ALA A 41 15.39 17.95 12.61
CA ALA A 41 14.67 16.70 12.83
C ALA A 41 14.61 15.84 11.55
N CYS A 42 14.52 16.47 10.35
CA CYS A 42 14.64 15.77 9.08
C CYS A 42 16.09 15.32 8.81
N GLU A 43 17.09 16.16 9.08
CA GLU A 43 18.51 15.83 8.90
C GLU A 43 18.99 14.79 9.94
N ALA A 44 18.51 14.84 11.19
CA ALA A 44 18.76 13.78 12.18
C ALA A 44 18.14 12.44 11.80
N LEU A 45 17.03 12.46 11.05
CA LEU A 45 16.41 11.27 10.44
C LEU A 45 17.19 10.77 9.19
N ILE A 46 17.91 11.66 8.49
CA ILE A 46 18.69 11.32 7.29
C ILE A 46 20.12 10.90 7.67
N VAL A 47 20.77 11.54 8.64
CA VAL A 47 22.16 11.23 9.06
C VAL A 47 22.25 9.90 9.82
N LYS A 48 21.19 9.46 10.52
CA LYS A 48 21.13 8.12 11.11
C LYS A 48 20.94 6.98 10.09
N LYS A 49 20.72 7.30 8.81
CA LYS A 49 20.54 6.28 7.76
C LYS A 49 21.84 5.64 7.30
N ASP A 50 22.99 6.24 7.51
CA ASP A 50 24.25 5.76 6.92
C ASP A 50 25.11 4.88 7.86
N GLU A 51 24.93 4.96 9.18
CA GLU A 51 25.71 4.12 10.12
C GLU A 51 25.04 2.78 10.46
N GLY A 52 23.72 2.64 10.30
CA GLY A 52 22.97 1.40 10.54
C GLY A 52 22.73 0.53 9.29
N GLY A 53 23.04 1.04 8.11
CA GLY A 53 22.71 0.39 6.84
C GLY A 53 23.45 -0.93 6.62
N ASP A 54 24.72 -0.99 6.96
CA ASP A 54 25.54 -2.19 6.79
C ASP A 54 25.19 -3.26 7.84
N SER A 55 24.97 -2.88 9.09
CA SER A 55 24.61 -3.83 10.16
C SER A 55 23.22 -4.45 9.95
N LYS A 56 22.24 -3.70 9.44
CA LYS A 56 20.92 -4.22 9.09
C LYS A 56 20.99 -5.22 7.94
N LYS A 57 21.71 -4.90 6.88
CA LYS A 57 21.89 -5.78 5.71
C LYS A 57 22.60 -7.08 6.09
N ASP A 58 23.61 -6.99 6.96
CA ASP A 58 24.34 -8.14 7.46
C ASP A 58 23.44 -9.05 8.30
N LEU A 59 22.61 -8.48 9.15
CA LEU A 59 21.68 -9.23 10.01
C LEU A 59 20.55 -9.88 9.19
N THR A 60 19.98 -9.15 8.21
CA THR A 60 19.00 -9.72 7.27
C THR A 60 19.59 -10.89 6.50
N THR A 61 20.82 -10.75 6.00
CA THR A 61 21.54 -11.82 5.30
C THR A 61 21.80 -13.01 6.22
N PHE A 62 22.16 -12.75 7.48
CA PHE A 62 22.34 -13.80 8.48
C PHE A 62 21.06 -14.61 8.71
N PHE A 63 19.92 -13.97 8.87
CA PHE A 63 18.62 -14.66 9.04
C PHE A 63 18.25 -15.46 7.78
N LYS A 64 18.46 -14.91 6.58
CA LYS A 64 18.26 -15.65 5.32
C LYS A 64 19.11 -16.90 5.24
N ASN A 65 20.38 -16.83 5.65
CA ASN A 65 21.26 -17.98 5.71
C ASN A 65 20.80 -19.06 6.72
N CYS A 66 20.17 -18.66 7.83
CA CYS A 66 19.57 -19.61 8.75
C CYS A 66 18.34 -20.30 8.13
N LEU A 67 17.52 -19.57 7.38
CA LEU A 67 16.38 -20.13 6.65
C LEU A 67 16.84 -21.08 5.53
N ASP A 68 17.94 -20.78 4.84
CA ASP A 68 18.53 -21.69 3.85
C ASP A 68 18.95 -23.01 4.49
N ILE A 69 19.54 -22.98 5.69
CA ILE A 69 19.87 -24.22 6.43
C ILE A 69 18.61 -25.04 6.73
N LEU A 70 17.51 -24.39 7.13
CA LEU A 70 16.24 -25.08 7.38
C LEU A 70 15.65 -25.69 6.11
N ARG A 71 15.73 -24.95 4.99
CA ARG A 71 15.29 -25.43 3.68
C ARG A 71 16.13 -26.63 3.22
N ASP A 72 17.44 -26.49 3.22
CA ASP A 72 18.34 -27.46 2.61
C ASP A 72 18.46 -28.75 3.43
N ASN A 73 18.41 -28.64 4.77
CA ASN A 73 18.53 -29.81 5.64
C ASN A 73 17.20 -30.47 5.94
N GLU A 74 16.12 -29.70 6.16
CA GLU A 74 14.83 -30.21 6.66
C GLU A 74 13.71 -30.13 5.61
N GLY A 75 13.92 -29.43 4.47
CA GLY A 75 12.86 -29.14 3.53
C GLY A 75 11.84 -28.12 4.06
N LEU A 76 12.15 -27.42 5.14
CA LEU A 76 11.27 -26.40 5.73
C LEU A 76 11.36 -25.11 4.93
N THR A 77 10.20 -24.62 4.48
CA THR A 77 10.10 -23.40 3.69
C THR A 77 8.98 -22.51 4.23
N GLY A 78 8.97 -21.23 3.80
CA GLY A 78 7.88 -20.31 4.13
C GLY A 78 7.74 -20.08 5.64
N GLU A 79 6.50 -19.99 6.12
CA GLU A 79 6.18 -19.72 7.53
C GLU A 79 6.72 -20.77 8.49
N LYS A 80 6.76 -22.05 8.08
CA LYS A 80 7.31 -23.11 8.93
C LYS A 80 8.80 -22.88 9.22
N ALA A 81 9.59 -22.53 8.20
CA ALA A 81 11.01 -22.22 8.39
C ALA A 81 11.18 -21.00 9.30
N LEU A 82 10.42 -19.94 9.03
CA LEU A 82 10.47 -18.70 9.81
C LEU A 82 10.06 -18.93 11.27
N ARG A 83 8.99 -19.68 11.52
CA ARG A 83 8.54 -20.04 12.86
C ARG A 83 9.63 -20.78 13.66
N ASN A 84 10.28 -21.77 13.08
CA ASN A 84 11.35 -22.51 13.72
C ASN A 84 12.56 -21.62 14.06
N LEU A 85 12.95 -20.72 13.14
CA LEU A 85 13.99 -19.74 13.40
C LEU A 85 13.61 -18.79 14.52
N SER A 86 12.33 -18.30 14.51
CA SER A 86 11.80 -17.39 15.53
C SER A 86 11.87 -17.99 16.92
N TYR A 87 11.51 -19.25 17.09
CA TYR A 87 11.55 -19.91 18.40
C TYR A 87 12.98 -19.97 18.97
N LEU A 88 13.96 -20.29 18.16
CA LEU A 88 15.36 -20.31 18.59
C LEU A 88 15.88 -18.89 18.90
N LEU A 89 15.49 -17.91 18.10
CA LEU A 89 15.84 -16.51 18.32
C LEU A 89 15.22 -15.97 19.60
N ILE A 90 13.96 -16.29 19.86
CA ILE A 90 13.24 -15.89 21.09
C ILE A 90 13.86 -16.51 22.32
N LEU A 91 14.21 -17.81 22.30
CA LEU A 91 14.90 -18.43 23.43
C LEU A 91 16.18 -17.69 23.78
N LYS A 92 16.95 -17.24 22.77
CA LYS A 92 18.15 -16.46 23.00
C LYS A 92 17.84 -15.06 23.56
N LEU A 93 16.78 -14.39 23.07
CA LEU A 93 16.37 -13.08 23.55
C LEU A 93 15.77 -13.10 24.96
N LEU A 94 15.11 -14.19 25.35
CA LEU A 94 14.53 -14.35 26.69
C LEU A 94 15.56 -14.70 27.74
N GLU A 95 16.71 -15.25 27.38
CA GLU A 95 17.73 -15.72 28.34
C GLU A 95 18.10 -14.70 29.43
N PRO A 96 18.35 -13.41 29.13
CA PRO A 96 18.67 -12.40 30.14
C PRO A 96 17.54 -12.15 31.14
N HIS A 97 16.31 -12.54 30.81
CA HIS A 97 15.13 -12.32 31.66
C HIS A 97 14.82 -13.51 32.58
N PHE A 98 15.45 -14.69 32.37
CA PHE A 98 15.26 -15.90 33.18
C PHE A 98 15.92 -15.75 34.53
N GLY A 99 15.16 -16.08 35.59
CA GLY A 99 15.56 -15.95 37.00
C GLY A 99 15.34 -14.54 37.58
N GLY A 100 14.80 -13.62 36.75
CA GLY A 100 14.42 -12.25 37.14
C GLY A 100 12.97 -11.97 36.81
N ILE A 101 12.74 -11.35 35.61
CA ILE A 101 11.38 -11.00 35.15
C ILE A 101 10.55 -12.27 34.86
N ILE A 102 11.19 -13.33 34.36
CA ILE A 102 10.59 -14.64 34.13
C ILE A 102 11.14 -15.60 35.19
N ASP A 103 10.31 -15.90 36.19
CA ASP A 103 10.67 -16.81 37.27
C ASP A 103 10.54 -18.26 36.83
N ILE A 104 11.40 -18.67 35.89
CA ILE A 104 11.36 -20.00 35.30
C ILE A 104 11.88 -21.10 36.21
N ASP A 105 12.73 -20.74 37.16
CA ASP A 105 13.41 -21.70 38.04
C ASP A 105 12.53 -22.16 39.23
N ASN A 106 11.61 -21.29 39.71
CA ASN A 106 10.76 -21.55 40.87
C ASN A 106 9.32 -21.94 40.50
N TYR A 107 8.97 -21.99 39.21
CA TYR A 107 7.66 -22.47 38.77
C TYR A 107 7.55 -23.99 38.89
N GLU A 108 6.39 -24.48 39.29
CA GLU A 108 6.13 -25.92 39.42
C GLU A 108 5.79 -26.54 38.07
N TYR A 109 6.67 -27.41 37.57
CA TYR A 109 6.49 -28.15 36.33
C TYR A 109 6.25 -29.65 36.61
N ASP A 110 5.52 -30.31 35.73
CA ASP A 110 5.28 -31.74 35.77
C ASP A 110 6.41 -32.51 35.07
N PHE A 111 7.24 -33.21 35.84
CA PHE A 111 8.31 -34.07 35.36
C PHE A 111 7.94 -35.56 35.39
N SER A 112 6.67 -35.92 35.59
CA SER A 112 6.19 -37.32 35.70
C SER A 112 6.44 -38.17 34.45
N CYS A 113 6.85 -37.56 33.33
CA CYS A 113 7.25 -38.29 32.14
C CYS A 113 8.61 -38.98 32.22
N PHE A 114 9.40 -38.70 33.29
CA PHE A 114 10.67 -39.36 33.57
C PHE A 114 10.50 -40.42 34.66
N GLU A 115 11.42 -41.40 34.69
CA GLU A 115 11.50 -42.38 35.77
C GLU A 115 11.86 -41.68 37.09
N GLU A 116 11.32 -42.14 38.22
CA GLU A 116 11.48 -41.49 39.55
C GLU A 116 12.96 -41.22 39.91
N GLU A 117 13.85 -42.14 39.55
CA GLU A 117 15.28 -42.03 39.81
C GLU A 117 15.96 -40.90 39.03
N ASP A 118 15.38 -40.51 37.88
CA ASP A 118 15.95 -39.54 36.95
C ASP A 118 15.26 -38.15 36.99
N ILE A 119 14.18 -38.02 37.75
CA ILE A 119 13.39 -36.77 37.79
C ILE A 119 14.26 -35.56 38.15
N GLU A 120 14.99 -35.62 39.25
CA GLU A 120 15.78 -34.47 39.71
C GLU A 120 16.94 -34.15 38.76
N HIS A 121 17.60 -35.16 38.22
CA HIS A 121 18.65 -34.98 37.23
C HIS A 121 18.12 -34.29 35.97
N ASN A 122 17.01 -34.75 35.43
CA ASN A 122 16.38 -34.18 34.24
C ASN A 122 15.80 -32.79 34.50
N ARG A 123 15.23 -32.56 35.71
CA ARG A 123 14.76 -31.24 36.14
C ARG A 123 15.90 -30.20 36.08
N VAL A 124 16.99 -30.46 36.77
CA VAL A 124 18.16 -29.55 36.80
C VAL A 124 18.71 -29.31 35.42
N ARG A 125 18.82 -30.36 34.59
CA ARG A 125 19.34 -30.28 33.23
C ARG A 125 18.42 -29.46 32.35
N LEU A 126 17.10 -29.68 32.36
CA LEU A 126 16.13 -28.94 31.53
C LEU A 126 16.06 -27.46 31.92
N LEU A 127 15.97 -27.15 33.24
CA LEU A 127 15.99 -25.78 33.74
C LEU A 127 17.32 -25.05 33.39
N SER A 128 18.42 -25.75 33.31
CA SER A 128 19.68 -25.22 32.84
C SER A 128 19.64 -24.94 31.33
N CYS A 129 19.15 -25.88 30.52
CA CYS A 129 19.17 -25.81 29.03
C CYS A 129 18.08 -24.92 28.47
N VAL A 130 17.12 -24.42 29.25
CA VAL A 130 16.23 -23.34 28.80
C VAL A 130 17.01 -22.06 28.45
N ARG A 131 18.16 -21.89 29.08
CA ARG A 131 19.10 -20.81 28.78
C ARG A 131 19.89 -21.17 27.51
N PHE A 132 19.77 -20.34 26.50
CA PHE A 132 20.32 -20.57 25.16
C PHE A 132 21.84 -20.81 25.18
N SER A 133 22.55 -20.10 26.05
CA SER A 133 24.01 -20.26 26.24
C SER A 133 24.40 -21.65 26.75
N ASN A 134 23.56 -22.30 27.56
CA ASN A 134 23.77 -23.66 28.03
C ASN A 134 23.32 -24.69 27.00
N LEU A 135 22.19 -24.44 26.34
CA LEU A 135 21.70 -25.26 25.24
C LEU A 135 22.76 -25.36 24.11
N SER A 136 23.47 -24.27 23.84
CA SER A 136 24.54 -24.26 22.83
C SER A 136 25.73 -25.16 23.15
N LYS A 137 25.93 -25.50 24.42
CA LYS A 137 27.01 -26.41 24.91
C LYS A 137 26.58 -27.86 24.93
N GLU A 138 25.29 -28.14 24.77
CA GLU A 138 24.74 -29.50 24.80
C GLU A 138 25.28 -30.35 23.65
N ASN A 139 25.40 -31.67 23.90
CA ASN A 139 25.78 -32.61 22.85
C ASN A 139 24.73 -32.62 21.74
N GLU A 140 25.21 -32.60 20.48
CA GLU A 140 24.36 -32.57 19.29
C GLU A 140 23.29 -33.67 19.31
N ASP A 141 23.66 -34.90 19.70
CA ASP A 141 22.74 -36.04 19.73
C ASP A 141 21.58 -35.88 20.71
N ASN A 142 21.74 -35.06 21.73
CA ASN A 142 20.75 -34.85 22.79
C ASN A 142 19.80 -33.68 22.46
N ILE A 143 20.20 -32.77 21.61
CA ILE A 143 19.47 -31.52 21.36
C ILE A 143 18.01 -31.77 20.94
N PRO A 144 17.65 -32.67 20.01
CA PRO A 144 16.26 -32.88 19.63
C PRO A 144 15.36 -33.30 20.78
N ASN A 145 15.81 -34.23 21.64
CA ASN A 145 15.08 -34.65 22.82
C ASN A 145 14.98 -33.53 23.85
N MET A 146 16.07 -32.79 24.08
CA MET A 146 16.09 -31.62 24.94
C MET A 146 15.06 -30.57 24.48
N MET A 147 15.05 -30.22 23.22
CA MET A 147 14.09 -29.26 22.65
C MET A 147 12.64 -29.71 22.78
N LYS A 148 12.39 -31.01 22.63
CA LYS A 148 11.06 -31.59 22.88
C LYS A 148 10.61 -31.44 24.33
N TYR A 149 11.47 -31.83 25.29
CA TYR A 149 11.14 -31.73 26.72
C TYR A 149 11.07 -30.27 27.19
N LEU A 150 11.96 -29.39 26.71
CA LEU A 150 11.86 -27.96 26.99
C LEU A 150 10.52 -27.40 26.53
N TRP A 151 10.04 -27.82 25.35
CA TRP A 151 8.74 -27.40 24.85
C TRP A 151 7.60 -27.92 25.73
N ASP A 152 7.54 -29.23 25.93
CA ASP A 152 6.40 -29.91 26.54
C ASP A 152 6.25 -29.61 28.04
N ILE A 153 7.37 -29.45 28.73
CA ILE A 153 7.38 -29.33 30.20
C ILE A 153 7.48 -27.87 30.64
N ILE A 154 8.26 -27.05 29.95
CA ILE A 154 8.60 -25.71 30.44
C ILE A 154 7.93 -24.62 29.55
N LEU A 155 8.29 -24.55 28.30
CA LEU A 155 7.99 -23.38 27.46
C LEU A 155 6.50 -23.20 27.14
N SER A 156 5.77 -24.32 26.91
CA SER A 156 4.34 -24.26 26.60
C SER A 156 3.45 -24.25 27.87
N VAL A 157 4.05 -24.36 29.05
CA VAL A 157 3.34 -24.42 30.35
C VAL A 157 3.51 -23.14 31.15
N HIS A 158 4.73 -22.59 31.18
CA HIS A 158 5.02 -21.39 31.97
C HIS A 158 4.18 -20.17 31.54
N PRO A 159 3.53 -19.43 32.44
CA PRO A 159 2.62 -18.33 32.15
C PRO A 159 3.20 -17.27 31.21
N SER A 160 4.48 -16.93 31.36
CA SER A 160 5.14 -15.89 30.53
C SER A 160 5.54 -16.35 29.14
N THR A 161 5.58 -17.67 28.84
CA THR A 161 6.06 -18.18 27.55
C THR A 161 5.03 -18.98 26.78
N LYS A 162 3.96 -19.48 27.42
CA LYS A 162 2.93 -20.34 26.83
C LYS A 162 2.20 -19.70 25.64
N ASN A 163 2.10 -18.37 25.58
CA ASN A 163 1.47 -17.66 24.47
C ASN A 163 2.36 -17.60 23.23
N ILE A 164 3.68 -17.84 23.40
CA ILE A 164 4.66 -17.90 22.30
C ILE A 164 4.82 -19.35 21.85
N PHE A 165 5.00 -20.27 22.81
CA PHE A 165 5.28 -21.68 22.56
C PHE A 165 4.00 -22.51 22.74
N LEU A 166 3.12 -22.46 21.73
CA LEU A 166 1.83 -23.15 21.79
C LEU A 166 2.00 -24.69 21.80
N PRO A 167 1.20 -25.44 22.57
CA PRO A 167 1.34 -26.90 22.66
C PRO A 167 1.19 -27.66 21.35
N ASP A 168 0.36 -27.12 20.43
CA ASP A 168 0.08 -27.69 19.10
C ASP A 168 1.05 -27.25 17.99
N LYS A 169 1.99 -26.36 18.29
CA LYS A 169 2.89 -25.73 17.30
C LYS A 169 4.37 -25.93 17.66
N LYS A 170 4.78 -27.20 17.78
CA LYS A 170 6.15 -27.56 18.14
C LYS A 170 7.17 -27.27 17.03
N PHE A 171 8.46 -27.48 17.33
CA PHE A 171 9.52 -27.47 16.32
C PHE A 171 9.27 -28.52 15.24
N ASP A 172 9.46 -28.12 13.99
CA ASP A 172 9.42 -29.04 12.84
C ASP A 172 10.81 -29.59 12.49
N ILE A 173 11.88 -29.10 13.13
CA ILE A 173 13.25 -29.56 12.93
C ILE A 173 13.38 -30.97 13.48
N GLN A 174 13.91 -31.91 12.66
CA GLN A 174 14.08 -33.32 13.03
C GLN A 174 15.56 -33.67 13.27
N ARG A 175 16.46 -33.06 12.48
CA ARG A 175 17.88 -33.43 12.48
C ARG A 175 18.65 -32.69 13.57
N GLN A 176 19.40 -33.44 14.37
CA GLN A 176 20.30 -32.89 15.38
C GLN A 176 21.30 -31.88 14.80
N SER A 177 21.89 -32.19 13.65
CA SER A 177 22.88 -31.33 12.98
C SER A 177 22.29 -29.99 12.51
N THR A 178 20.98 -29.94 12.20
CA THR A 178 20.30 -28.71 11.85
C THR A 178 20.12 -27.81 13.07
N TYR A 179 19.63 -28.37 14.18
CA TYR A 179 19.57 -27.64 15.45
C TYR A 179 20.94 -27.06 15.80
N LYS A 180 21.98 -27.92 15.83
CA LYS A 180 23.31 -27.48 16.23
C LYS A 180 23.86 -26.37 15.37
N LYS A 181 23.72 -26.47 14.06
CA LYS A 181 24.19 -25.43 13.12
C LYS A 181 23.50 -24.08 13.37
N ILE A 182 22.19 -24.05 13.60
CA ILE A 182 21.45 -22.80 13.81
C ILE A 182 21.75 -22.24 15.20
N ILE A 183 21.76 -23.08 16.24
CA ILE A 183 22.09 -22.69 17.61
C ILE A 183 23.50 -22.09 17.68
N ASP A 184 24.49 -22.74 17.08
CA ASP A 184 25.87 -22.24 17.06
C ASP A 184 26.01 -20.93 16.28
N LYS A 185 25.28 -20.77 15.17
CA LYS A 185 25.23 -19.50 14.43
C LYS A 185 24.64 -18.39 15.29
N LEU A 186 23.45 -18.61 15.87
CA LEU A 186 22.79 -17.64 16.73
C LEU A 186 23.66 -17.31 17.96
N ASN A 187 24.36 -18.28 18.55
CA ASN A 187 25.18 -18.05 19.74
C ASN A 187 26.38 -17.14 19.49
N ARG A 188 26.84 -17.02 18.23
CA ARG A 188 27.95 -16.13 17.84
C ARG A 188 27.56 -14.65 17.76
N ILE A 189 26.28 -14.34 17.72
CA ILE A 189 25.79 -12.95 17.64
C ILE A 189 25.44 -12.49 19.05
N ASP A 190 25.98 -11.36 19.45
CA ASP A 190 25.55 -10.66 20.66
C ASP A 190 24.33 -9.79 20.32
N LEU A 191 23.14 -10.34 20.52
CA LEU A 191 21.87 -9.63 20.28
C LEU A 191 21.66 -8.47 21.27
N SER A 192 22.32 -8.47 22.42
CA SER A 192 22.17 -7.41 23.43
C SER A 192 22.88 -6.11 23.02
N SER A 193 23.85 -6.20 22.14
CA SER A 193 24.55 -5.05 21.56
C SER A 193 23.88 -4.43 20.36
N ILE A 194 22.83 -5.09 19.82
CA ILE A 194 22.08 -4.62 18.65
C ILE A 194 20.90 -3.79 19.10
N GLU A 195 20.73 -2.58 18.54
CA GLU A 195 19.52 -1.79 18.80
C GLU A 195 18.27 -2.55 18.34
N ASN A 196 17.22 -2.57 19.18
CA ASN A 196 15.97 -3.29 18.90
C ASN A 196 15.35 -2.90 17.55
N ASP A 197 15.48 -1.64 17.15
CA ASP A 197 15.00 -1.16 15.85
C ASP A 197 15.70 -1.85 14.68
N ILE A 198 17.02 -2.07 14.76
CA ILE A 198 17.80 -2.75 13.72
C ILE A 198 17.43 -4.23 13.66
N LEU A 199 17.31 -4.88 14.83
CA LEU A 199 16.91 -6.27 14.92
C LEU A 199 15.50 -6.49 14.37
N GLY A 200 14.54 -5.65 14.80
CA GLY A 200 13.15 -5.69 14.35
C GLY A 200 13.02 -5.42 12.86
N ASP A 201 13.68 -4.40 12.33
CA ASP A 201 13.66 -4.08 10.90
C ASP A 201 14.25 -5.19 10.03
N SER A 202 15.34 -5.83 10.50
CA SER A 202 15.95 -6.95 9.78
C SER A 202 15.05 -8.17 9.78
N TYR A 203 14.39 -8.43 10.91
CA TYR A 203 13.46 -9.55 11.04
C TYR A 203 12.18 -9.30 10.23
N GLU A 204 11.63 -8.08 10.22
CA GLU A 204 10.47 -7.72 9.41
C GLU A 204 10.77 -7.85 7.91
N GLU A 205 11.98 -7.49 7.46
CA GLU A 205 12.39 -7.67 6.06
C GLU A 205 12.41 -9.17 5.67
N VAL A 206 12.83 -10.04 6.60
CA VAL A 206 12.79 -11.50 6.38
C VAL A 206 11.36 -12.02 6.35
N ILE A 207 10.48 -11.54 7.23
CA ILE A 207 9.04 -11.87 7.18
C ILE A 207 8.47 -11.48 5.82
N GLN A 208 8.72 -10.25 5.39
CA GLN A 208 8.25 -9.74 4.10
C GLN A 208 8.75 -10.62 2.95
N TYR A 209 10.04 -10.94 2.92
CA TYR A 209 10.64 -11.80 1.90
C TYR A 209 9.94 -13.18 1.79
N ILE A 210 9.58 -13.77 2.93
CA ILE A 210 8.91 -15.07 2.98
C ILE A 210 7.43 -14.98 2.60
N MET A 211 6.73 -13.94 3.08
CA MET A 211 5.30 -13.78 2.86
C MET A 211 4.99 -13.36 1.42
N THR A 212 5.89 -12.63 0.74
CA THR A 212 5.73 -12.25 -0.67
C THR A 212 5.75 -13.44 -1.65
N GLY A 213 6.26 -14.59 -1.23
CA GLY A 213 6.25 -15.84 -2.04
C GLY A 213 4.93 -16.63 -2.03
N LYS A 214 3.91 -16.22 -1.26
CA LYS A 214 2.69 -17.04 -1.04
C LYS A 214 1.46 -16.57 -1.80
N VAL A 215 0.75 -17.54 -2.37
CA VAL A 215 -0.54 -17.39 -3.09
C VAL A 215 -1.75 -17.27 -2.13
N LEU A 216 -1.58 -17.27 -0.85
CA LEU A 216 -2.65 -17.30 0.16
C LEU A 216 -3.00 -15.89 0.66
N GLY A 217 -3.93 -15.23 0.03
CA GLY A 217 -4.88 -14.19 0.48
C GLY A 217 -4.56 -13.24 1.65
N GLN A 218 -3.40 -13.35 2.29
CA GLN A 218 -2.96 -12.48 3.35
C GLN A 218 -2.09 -11.37 2.75
N PHE A 219 -2.58 -10.14 2.85
CA PHE A 219 -1.88 -8.97 2.33
C PHE A 219 -1.00 -8.36 3.41
N PHE A 220 0.30 -8.49 3.23
CA PHE A 220 1.27 -7.76 4.06
C PHE A 220 1.13 -6.25 3.82
N THR A 221 0.99 -5.48 4.88
CA THR A 221 0.92 -4.02 4.76
C THR A 221 2.32 -3.45 4.55
N PRO A 222 2.60 -2.77 3.43
CA PRO A 222 3.91 -2.18 3.18
C PRO A 222 4.33 -1.20 4.28
N HIS A 223 5.62 -1.17 4.61
CA HIS A 223 6.16 -0.32 5.67
C HIS A 223 5.82 1.17 5.48
N LEU A 224 5.89 1.68 4.24
CA LEU A 224 5.52 3.07 3.94
C LEU A 224 4.05 3.38 4.28
N ILE A 225 3.16 2.42 4.08
CA ILE A 225 1.72 2.56 4.42
C ILE A 225 1.53 2.54 5.94
N LYS A 226 2.23 1.65 6.65
CA LYS A 226 2.17 1.62 8.12
C LYS A 226 2.63 2.94 8.72
N LYS A 227 3.78 3.46 8.30
CA LYS A 227 4.29 4.78 8.72
C LYS A 227 3.31 5.90 8.45
N PHE A 228 2.75 5.93 7.26
CA PHE A 228 1.78 6.97 6.90
C PHE A 228 0.52 6.91 7.76
N MET A 229 -0.05 5.72 7.97
CA MET A 229 -1.27 5.55 8.77
C MET A 229 -1.03 5.89 10.26
N VAL A 230 0.11 5.51 10.83
CA VAL A 230 0.47 5.91 12.20
C VAL A 230 0.68 7.42 12.29
N ALA A 231 1.29 8.04 11.29
CA ALA A 231 1.44 9.50 11.22
C ALA A 231 0.09 10.23 11.12
N LEU A 232 -0.90 9.68 10.41
CA LEU A 232 -2.27 10.21 10.37
C LEU A 232 -2.96 10.17 11.73
N ILE A 233 -2.78 9.08 12.46
CA ILE A 233 -3.31 8.90 13.82
C ILE A 233 -2.65 9.88 14.78
N ASP A 234 -1.36 10.15 14.61
CA ASP A 234 -0.57 11.02 15.50
C ASP A 234 -0.77 10.67 16.99
N PRO A 235 -0.30 9.49 17.44
CA PRO A 235 -0.56 8.99 18.78
C PRO A 235 0.05 9.91 19.85
N GLN A 236 -0.67 10.10 20.97
CA GLN A 236 -0.27 10.99 22.05
C GLN A 236 0.24 10.22 23.27
N ILE A 237 1.14 10.87 24.02
CA ILE A 237 1.66 10.40 25.29
C ILE A 237 1.15 11.34 26.39
N PHE A 238 0.57 10.78 27.43
CA PHE A 238 0.12 11.55 28.59
C PHE A 238 1.28 11.89 29.54
N PRO A 239 1.15 12.92 30.40
CA PRO A 239 2.22 13.32 31.32
C PRO A 239 2.68 12.21 32.30
N ASN A 240 1.83 11.21 32.56
CA ASN A 240 2.16 10.06 33.41
C ASN A 240 2.85 8.91 32.65
N GLY A 241 3.28 9.14 31.41
CA GLY A 241 3.93 8.14 30.59
C GLY A 241 2.99 7.13 29.91
N ARG A 242 1.67 7.19 30.17
CA ARG A 242 0.69 6.39 29.46
C ARG A 242 0.48 6.91 28.04
N ILE A 243 0.07 6.05 27.17
CA ILE A 243 -0.20 6.34 25.77
C ILE A 243 -1.70 6.29 25.46
N GLU A 244 -2.13 6.92 24.38
CA GLU A 244 -3.41 6.57 23.78
C GLU A 244 -3.40 5.09 23.41
N SER A 245 -4.44 4.35 23.80
CA SER A 245 -4.54 2.91 23.52
C SER A 245 -4.76 2.67 22.03
N CYS A 246 -4.11 1.64 21.47
CA CYS A 246 -4.21 1.27 20.06
C CYS A 246 -4.66 -0.18 19.91
N CYS A 247 -5.54 -0.42 18.91
CA CYS A 247 -5.98 -1.75 18.52
C CYS A 247 -5.77 -1.97 17.01
N ASP A 248 -5.27 -3.16 16.68
CA ASP A 248 -5.31 -3.74 15.34
C ASP A 248 -6.11 -5.05 15.37
N PRO A 249 -7.40 -5.03 14.99
CA PRO A 249 -8.27 -6.20 15.03
C PRO A 249 -7.96 -7.23 13.94
N THR A 250 -7.02 -6.96 13.05
CA THR A 250 -6.55 -7.82 11.95
C THR A 250 -5.03 -7.75 11.85
N MET A 251 -4.36 -7.98 13.01
CA MET A 251 -2.99 -7.54 13.20
C MET A 251 -1.96 -8.20 12.28
N GLY A 252 -2.30 -9.31 11.61
CA GLY A 252 -1.33 -10.00 10.78
C GLY A 252 -0.08 -10.34 11.56
N THR A 253 1.07 -9.86 11.10
CA THR A 253 2.37 -10.02 11.79
C THR A 253 2.68 -8.93 12.83
N GLY A 254 1.70 -8.12 13.24
CA GLY A 254 1.84 -7.09 14.27
C GLY A 254 2.47 -5.77 13.79
N GLY A 255 2.64 -5.59 12.48
CA GLY A 255 3.41 -4.48 11.93
C GLY A 255 2.89 -3.08 12.25
N PHE A 256 1.57 -2.87 12.38
CA PHE A 256 1.01 -1.59 12.81
C PHE A 256 1.32 -1.30 14.29
N LEU A 257 1.22 -2.29 15.14
CA LEU A 257 1.49 -2.15 16.58
C LEU A 257 2.98 -1.85 16.83
N ILE A 258 3.87 -2.47 16.07
CA ILE A 258 5.32 -2.19 16.12
C ILE A 258 5.60 -0.77 15.69
N GLU A 259 5.05 -0.32 14.57
CA GLU A 259 5.25 1.05 14.09
C GLU A 259 4.65 2.09 15.07
N TYR A 260 3.51 1.76 15.68
CA TYR A 260 2.90 2.59 16.72
C TYR A 260 3.82 2.78 17.93
N ILE A 261 4.41 1.67 18.44
CA ILE A 261 5.39 1.72 19.55
C ILE A 261 6.61 2.55 19.16
N ARG A 262 7.16 2.35 17.96
CA ARG A 262 8.31 3.09 17.45
C ARG A 262 8.08 4.61 17.50
N VAL A 263 6.94 5.05 16.97
CA VAL A 263 6.57 6.48 17.00
C VAL A 263 6.40 6.99 18.43
N ILE A 264 5.82 6.21 19.32
CA ILE A 264 5.69 6.54 20.74
C ILE A 264 7.06 6.66 21.42
N GLN A 265 7.97 5.73 21.20
CA GLN A 265 9.33 5.76 21.75
C GLN A 265 10.11 6.97 21.24
N GLU A 266 10.03 7.28 19.94
CA GLU A 266 10.64 8.47 19.36
C GLU A 266 10.09 9.75 20.00
N LYS A 267 8.76 9.87 20.14
CA LYS A 267 8.11 11.02 20.81
C LYS A 267 8.50 11.13 22.28
N ALA A 268 8.55 10.01 23.01
CA ALA A 268 8.96 9.98 24.41
C ALA A 268 10.40 10.45 24.58
N LYS A 269 11.30 9.98 23.71
CA LYS A 269 12.71 10.40 23.70
C LYS A 269 12.88 11.88 23.37
N LEU A 270 12.13 12.42 22.39
CA LEU A 270 12.18 13.82 22.01
C LEU A 270 11.65 14.76 23.10
N ASN A 271 10.72 14.32 23.93
CA ASN A 271 10.08 15.13 24.97
C ASN A 271 10.57 14.78 26.38
N ASP A 272 11.57 13.91 26.53
CA ASP A 272 12.12 13.42 27.80
C ASP A 272 11.03 12.84 28.73
N ILE A 273 10.12 12.02 28.15
CA ILE A 273 9.03 11.37 28.89
C ILE A 273 9.39 9.91 29.16
N SER A 274 9.31 9.50 30.42
CA SER A 274 9.40 8.07 30.77
C SER A 274 8.09 7.36 30.49
N LEU A 275 8.12 6.32 29.66
CA LEU A 275 6.94 5.53 29.27
C LEU A 275 6.50 4.58 30.40
N ASP A 276 5.19 4.50 30.63
CA ASP A 276 4.56 3.50 31.50
C ASP A 276 4.45 2.15 30.75
N TRP A 277 5.57 1.41 30.71
CA TRP A 277 5.63 0.09 30.03
C TRP A 277 4.69 -0.92 30.65
N GLN A 278 4.36 -0.82 31.95
CA GLN A 278 3.37 -1.70 32.58
C GLN A 278 2.00 -1.51 31.91
N PHE A 279 1.57 -0.27 31.72
CA PHE A 279 0.33 0.03 31.03
C PHE A 279 0.39 -0.39 29.56
N ILE A 280 1.49 -0.07 28.84
CA ILE A 280 1.64 -0.36 27.41
C ILE A 280 1.51 -1.86 27.12
N LYS A 281 2.15 -2.70 27.94
CA LYS A 281 2.11 -4.17 27.78
C LYS A 281 0.76 -4.79 28.10
N ASN A 282 0.06 -4.24 29.10
CA ASN A 282 -1.13 -4.90 29.68
C ASN A 282 -2.46 -4.30 29.23
N GLY A 283 -2.47 -3.14 28.55
CA GLY A 283 -3.72 -2.50 28.15
C GLY A 283 -3.57 -1.35 27.14
N GLY A 284 -2.33 -0.93 26.85
CA GLY A 284 -2.07 0.13 25.89
C GLY A 284 -2.18 -0.31 24.42
N LEU A 285 -1.88 -1.59 24.17
CA LEU A 285 -1.92 -2.19 22.84
C LEU A 285 -2.74 -3.46 22.84
N TYR A 286 -3.52 -3.64 21.79
CA TYR A 286 -4.34 -4.82 21.55
C TYR A 286 -4.20 -5.27 20.09
N GLY A 287 -4.05 -6.56 19.87
CA GLY A 287 -4.03 -7.16 18.55
C GLY A 287 -4.80 -8.46 18.50
N LYS A 288 -5.54 -8.71 17.39
CA LYS A 288 -6.23 -9.99 17.18
C LYS A 288 -5.94 -10.54 15.78
N GLU A 289 -5.60 -11.84 15.71
CA GLU A 289 -5.29 -12.54 14.47
C GLU A 289 -5.97 -13.91 14.44
N LEU A 290 -6.62 -14.20 13.34
CA LEU A 290 -7.36 -15.45 13.15
C LEU A 290 -6.44 -16.64 12.89
N GLU A 291 -5.45 -16.45 12.03
CA GLU A 291 -4.61 -17.52 11.51
C GLU A 291 -3.52 -17.86 12.54
N PRO A 292 -3.44 -19.14 13.01
CA PRO A 292 -2.55 -19.51 14.11
C PRO A 292 -1.07 -19.27 13.87
N ASP A 293 -0.57 -19.53 12.66
CA ASP A 293 0.85 -19.38 12.34
C ASP A 293 1.21 -17.90 12.23
N THR A 294 0.34 -17.09 11.64
CA THR A 294 0.48 -15.62 11.57
C THR A 294 0.41 -14.98 12.96
N TYR A 295 -0.50 -15.45 13.83
CA TYR A 295 -0.57 -15.00 15.22
C TYR A 295 0.76 -15.24 15.96
N GLN A 296 1.35 -16.43 15.81
CA GLN A 296 2.65 -16.72 16.41
C GLN A 296 3.77 -15.84 15.88
N LEU A 297 3.75 -15.58 14.56
CA LEU A 297 4.69 -14.65 13.96
C LEU A 297 4.51 -13.23 14.50
N ALA A 298 3.26 -12.79 14.75
CA ALA A 298 3.00 -11.48 15.34
C ALA A 298 3.58 -11.38 16.77
N VAL A 299 3.30 -12.35 17.64
CA VAL A 299 3.84 -12.36 19.01
C VAL A 299 5.37 -12.36 18.98
N SER A 300 5.95 -13.18 18.11
CA SER A 300 7.42 -13.25 17.92
C SER A 300 7.99 -11.92 17.43
N ASN A 301 7.36 -11.33 16.41
CA ASN A 301 7.79 -10.07 15.80
C ASN A 301 7.71 -8.91 16.79
N MET A 302 6.63 -8.84 17.57
CA MET A 302 6.47 -7.85 18.63
C MET A 302 7.59 -7.96 19.68
N LEU A 303 7.89 -9.18 20.14
CA LEU A 303 8.97 -9.39 21.10
C LEU A 303 10.35 -9.05 20.51
N ILE A 304 10.65 -9.51 19.29
CA ILE A 304 11.94 -9.27 18.62
C ILE A 304 12.16 -7.79 18.36
N SER A 305 11.11 -7.08 17.92
CA SER A 305 11.20 -5.66 17.55
C SER A 305 11.19 -4.70 18.73
N THR A 306 10.60 -5.10 19.87
CA THR A 306 10.42 -4.19 21.01
C THR A 306 11.19 -4.60 22.27
N GLY A 307 11.58 -5.86 22.36
CA GLY A 307 12.15 -6.46 23.59
C GLY A 307 11.11 -6.74 24.68
N TYR A 308 9.81 -6.56 24.41
CA TYR A 308 8.75 -6.72 25.41
C TYR A 308 7.69 -7.75 24.98
N MET A 309 7.11 -8.42 25.96
CA MET A 309 5.94 -9.29 25.80
C MET A 309 4.66 -8.48 26.06
N PHE A 310 3.63 -8.71 25.24
CA PHE A 310 2.33 -8.03 25.32
C PHE A 310 1.25 -9.04 25.68
N GLU A 311 0.44 -8.74 26.69
CA GLU A 311 -0.59 -9.65 27.19
C GLU A 311 -1.88 -9.61 26.36
N GLN A 312 -2.12 -8.52 25.64
CA GLN A 312 -3.35 -8.26 24.88
C GLN A 312 -3.24 -8.62 23.39
N LEU A 313 -2.36 -9.57 23.05
CA LEU A 313 -2.36 -10.17 21.71
C LEU A 313 -3.16 -11.47 21.78
N GLU A 314 -4.24 -11.54 20.99
CA GLU A 314 -5.21 -12.63 21.03
C GLU A 314 -5.31 -13.35 19.68
N ARG A 315 -5.57 -14.66 19.75
CA ARG A 315 -5.94 -15.44 18.58
C ARG A 315 -7.45 -15.54 18.49
N GLY A 316 -8.04 -15.18 17.35
CA GLY A 316 -9.49 -15.28 17.13
C GLY A 316 -10.00 -14.47 15.95
N ASP A 317 -11.29 -14.60 15.68
CA ASP A 317 -12.01 -13.90 14.60
C ASP A 317 -12.67 -12.64 15.18
N SER A 318 -12.18 -11.47 14.81
CA SER A 318 -12.66 -10.17 15.30
C SER A 318 -14.11 -9.85 14.92
N ILE A 319 -14.69 -10.58 13.97
CA ILE A 319 -16.11 -10.41 13.59
C ILE A 319 -17.00 -11.41 14.34
N ARG A 320 -16.56 -12.67 14.48
CA ARG A 320 -17.32 -13.72 15.18
C ARG A 320 -17.18 -13.65 16.70
N GLU A 321 -16.08 -13.09 17.16
CA GLU A 321 -15.74 -12.92 18.57
C GLU A 321 -15.51 -11.44 18.85
N PRO A 322 -16.53 -10.67 19.25
CA PRO A 322 -16.46 -9.23 19.35
C PRO A 322 -15.41 -8.77 20.35
N ILE A 323 -14.67 -7.73 19.99
CA ILE A 323 -13.75 -7.05 20.88
C ILE A 323 -14.56 -5.99 21.64
N GLU A 324 -14.82 -6.23 22.91
CA GLU A 324 -15.68 -5.37 23.73
C GLU A 324 -14.96 -4.12 24.26
N GLN A 325 -13.63 -4.21 24.38
CA GLN A 325 -12.79 -3.09 24.79
C GLN A 325 -12.84 -1.94 23.79
N LYS A 326 -12.71 -0.70 24.31
CA LYS A 326 -12.69 0.54 23.52
C LYS A 326 -11.30 1.13 23.52
N PHE A 327 -10.89 1.64 22.35
CA PHE A 327 -9.55 2.16 22.11
C PHE A 327 -9.57 3.61 21.66
N ASP A 328 -8.48 4.32 21.92
CA ASP A 328 -8.28 5.70 21.43
C ASP A 328 -7.95 5.69 19.94
N ASN A 329 -7.20 4.69 19.46
CA ASN A 329 -6.74 4.60 18.08
C ASN A 329 -6.98 3.19 17.52
N LEU A 330 -7.38 3.12 16.24
CA LEU A 330 -7.41 1.89 15.45
C LEU A 330 -6.60 2.05 14.17
N LEU A 331 -5.77 1.04 13.88
CA LEU A 331 -4.99 0.89 12.66
C LEU A 331 -5.36 -0.44 12.04
N VAL A 332 -5.94 -0.42 10.84
CA VAL A 332 -6.59 -1.62 10.31
C VAL A 332 -6.30 -1.81 8.82
N ASN A 333 -5.88 -3.00 8.46
CA ASN A 333 -5.87 -3.50 7.09
C ASN A 333 -6.68 -4.80 7.04
N PRO A 334 -8.01 -4.73 6.89
CA PRO A 334 -8.85 -5.91 6.93
C PRO A 334 -8.64 -6.77 5.69
N PRO A 335 -8.87 -8.07 5.77
CA PRO A 335 -8.75 -8.95 4.62
C PRO A 335 -9.83 -8.66 3.58
N PHE A 336 -9.42 -8.49 2.30
CA PHE A 336 -10.32 -8.18 1.20
C PHE A 336 -10.90 -9.45 0.56
N GLY A 337 -12.17 -9.39 0.15
CA GLY A 337 -12.80 -10.45 -0.64
C GLY A 337 -13.06 -11.76 0.10
N ILE A 338 -13.05 -11.77 1.42
CA ILE A 338 -13.44 -12.94 2.20
C ILE A 338 -14.87 -13.33 1.86
N LYS A 339 -15.07 -14.61 1.57
CA LYS A 339 -16.38 -15.24 1.36
C LYS A 339 -16.74 -16.10 2.56
N GLY A 340 -18.03 -16.25 2.83
CA GLY A 340 -18.53 -17.15 3.88
C GLY A 340 -18.74 -16.51 5.26
N LEU A 341 -18.58 -15.20 5.39
CA LEU A 341 -19.12 -14.47 6.52
C LEU A 341 -20.62 -14.29 6.29
N LYS A 342 -21.44 -14.85 7.16
CA LYS A 342 -22.89 -14.66 7.12
C LYS A 342 -23.35 -14.06 8.43
N TYR A 343 -24.03 -12.94 8.34
CA TYR A 343 -24.52 -12.21 9.51
C TYR A 343 -25.40 -13.08 10.41
N ASP A 344 -26.21 -13.96 9.83
CA ASP A 344 -27.14 -14.81 10.62
C ASP A 344 -26.43 -15.92 11.40
N ASP A 345 -25.19 -16.27 11.02
CA ASP A 345 -24.39 -17.27 11.74
C ASP A 345 -23.76 -16.72 13.02
N PHE A 346 -23.74 -15.39 13.21
CA PHE A 346 -23.18 -14.77 14.41
C PHE A 346 -24.20 -14.84 15.56
N ASN A 347 -23.77 -15.41 16.70
CA ASN A 347 -24.62 -15.60 17.87
C ASN A 347 -23.91 -15.16 19.15
N TYR A 348 -23.86 -13.84 19.39
CA TYR A 348 -23.36 -13.24 20.62
C TYR A 348 -24.24 -12.08 21.05
N ALA A 349 -24.28 -11.80 22.36
CA ALA A 349 -25.21 -10.86 22.99
C ALA A 349 -25.08 -9.42 22.45
N LEU A 350 -23.87 -8.99 22.10
CA LEU A 350 -23.60 -7.62 21.59
C LEU A 350 -23.78 -7.47 20.07
N LYS A 351 -24.26 -8.49 19.36
CA LYS A 351 -24.35 -8.51 17.89
C LYS A 351 -25.00 -7.25 17.32
N GLU A 352 -26.16 -6.86 17.84
CA GLU A 352 -26.92 -5.69 17.35
C GLU A 352 -26.20 -4.36 17.65
N GLN A 353 -25.30 -4.30 18.61
CA GLN A 353 -24.50 -3.12 18.92
C GLN A 353 -23.19 -3.12 18.11
N TYR A 354 -22.57 -4.28 17.96
CA TYR A 354 -21.32 -4.47 17.24
C TYR A 354 -21.51 -4.37 15.72
N LEU A 355 -22.59 -4.98 15.21
CA LEU A 355 -22.95 -5.05 13.79
C LEU A 355 -24.42 -4.62 13.59
N PRO A 356 -24.76 -3.35 13.77
CA PRO A 356 -26.17 -2.88 13.74
C PRO A 356 -26.83 -3.02 12.37
N ILE A 357 -26.07 -3.02 11.28
CA ILE A 357 -26.57 -3.16 9.90
C ILE A 357 -26.29 -4.57 9.41
N LYS A 358 -27.36 -5.31 9.05
CA LYS A 358 -27.26 -6.68 8.55
C LYS A 358 -26.60 -6.73 7.18
N THR A 359 -25.47 -7.43 7.07
CA THR A 359 -24.72 -7.62 5.82
C THR A 359 -23.81 -8.84 5.92
N ASP A 360 -23.56 -9.49 4.80
CA ASP A 360 -22.55 -10.56 4.65
C ASP A 360 -21.24 -10.03 4.03
N ASN A 361 -21.17 -8.73 3.73
CA ASN A 361 -19.99 -8.09 3.16
C ASN A 361 -18.93 -7.83 4.24
N ALA A 362 -17.76 -8.42 4.07
CA ALA A 362 -16.67 -8.35 5.04
C ALA A 362 -16.22 -6.90 5.35
N VAL A 363 -16.03 -6.06 4.33
CA VAL A 363 -15.63 -4.65 4.49
C VAL A 363 -16.66 -3.91 5.35
N SER A 364 -17.94 -4.09 5.05
CA SER A 364 -19.05 -3.49 5.79
C SER A 364 -19.15 -3.98 7.24
N LEU A 365 -18.83 -5.24 7.49
CA LEU A 365 -18.78 -5.80 8.86
C LEU A 365 -17.63 -5.16 9.65
N PHE A 366 -16.43 -5.08 9.06
CA PHE A 366 -15.28 -4.45 9.71
C PHE A 366 -15.50 -2.98 10.01
N ILE A 367 -16.10 -2.20 9.11
CA ILE A 367 -16.41 -0.78 9.35
C ILE A 367 -17.28 -0.63 10.62
N GLN A 368 -18.31 -1.46 10.77
CA GLN A 368 -19.21 -1.42 11.93
C GLN A 368 -18.48 -1.82 13.23
N ALA A 369 -17.74 -2.92 13.20
CA ALA A 369 -16.93 -3.39 14.31
C ALA A 369 -15.92 -2.34 14.79
N ILE A 370 -15.22 -1.68 13.86
CA ILE A 370 -14.27 -0.59 14.13
C ILE A 370 -14.97 0.60 14.80
N ILE A 371 -16.12 1.01 14.30
CA ILE A 371 -16.91 2.10 14.92
C ILE A 371 -17.30 1.72 16.36
N PHE A 372 -17.66 0.47 16.59
CA PHE A 372 -17.95 -0.01 17.95
C PHE A 372 -16.72 0.05 18.84
N MET A 373 -15.57 -0.44 18.39
CA MET A 373 -14.33 -0.51 19.18
C MET A 373 -13.68 0.84 19.49
N LEU A 374 -14.02 1.92 18.76
CA LEU A 374 -13.50 3.26 19.03
C LEU A 374 -14.17 3.91 20.24
N LYS A 375 -13.39 4.60 21.08
CA LYS A 375 -13.89 5.59 22.02
C LYS A 375 -14.45 6.81 21.30
N ILE A 376 -15.32 7.58 21.94
CA ILE A 376 -15.71 8.90 21.43
C ILE A 376 -14.47 9.80 21.43
N GLY A 377 -14.17 10.45 20.31
CA GLY A 377 -12.91 11.18 20.07
C GLY A 377 -11.78 10.31 19.53
N GLY A 378 -11.94 8.98 19.54
CA GLY A 378 -10.96 8.04 19.02
C GLY A 378 -10.80 8.13 17.50
N LYS A 379 -9.59 7.83 17.01
CA LYS A 379 -9.15 7.99 15.62
C LYS A 379 -8.96 6.64 14.96
N CYS A 380 -9.31 6.54 13.69
CA CYS A 380 -9.06 5.34 12.88
C CYS A 380 -8.41 5.69 11.56
N ALA A 381 -7.40 4.90 11.18
CA ALA A 381 -6.92 4.80 9.81
C ALA A 381 -7.12 3.36 9.33
N ILE A 382 -7.86 3.19 8.25
CA ILE A 382 -8.22 1.87 7.68
C ILE A 382 -7.93 1.83 6.19
N VAL A 383 -7.33 0.72 5.73
CA VAL A 383 -7.18 0.42 4.30
C VAL A 383 -8.44 -0.26 3.79
N LEU A 384 -8.99 0.23 2.69
CA LEU A 384 -10.19 -0.32 2.05
C LEU A 384 -9.96 -0.51 0.55
N PRO A 385 -10.64 -1.49 -0.10
CA PRO A 385 -10.61 -1.62 -1.55
C PRO A 385 -11.37 -0.45 -2.20
N ASP A 386 -10.79 0.12 -3.26
CA ASP A 386 -11.44 1.11 -4.12
C ASP A 386 -12.43 0.39 -5.04
N GLY A 387 -13.66 0.19 -4.57
CA GLY A 387 -14.66 -0.62 -5.23
C GLY A 387 -16.10 -0.28 -4.87
N GLN A 388 -17.02 -1.18 -5.20
CA GLN A 388 -18.46 -1.02 -5.02
C GLN A 388 -18.87 -0.66 -3.59
N ASP A 389 -18.12 -1.11 -2.59
CA ASP A 389 -18.36 -0.79 -1.19
C ASP A 389 -18.36 0.73 -0.94
N LEU A 390 -17.53 1.47 -1.68
CA LEU A 390 -17.36 2.90 -1.52
C LEU A 390 -18.30 3.74 -2.38
N PHE A 391 -18.73 3.26 -3.55
CA PHE A 391 -19.43 4.11 -4.52
C PHE A 391 -20.74 3.55 -5.08
N SER A 392 -21.16 2.32 -4.72
CA SER A 392 -22.46 1.80 -5.17
C SER A 392 -23.60 2.70 -4.69
N LYS A 393 -24.40 3.23 -5.64
CA LYS A 393 -25.58 4.07 -5.38
C LYS A 393 -26.87 3.25 -5.31
N THR A 394 -26.84 2.04 -5.83
CA THR A 394 -28.03 1.16 -5.97
C THR A 394 -28.12 0.10 -4.87
N ASN A 395 -27.00 -0.29 -4.26
CA ASN A 395 -27.00 -1.22 -3.13
C ASN A 395 -27.33 -0.48 -1.83
N THR A 396 -28.58 -0.60 -1.37
CA THR A 396 -29.09 0.10 -0.20
C THR A 396 -28.34 -0.20 1.09
N THR A 397 -27.82 -1.43 1.24
CA THR A 397 -27.01 -1.82 2.40
C THR A 397 -25.67 -1.10 2.41
N LEU A 398 -24.96 -1.05 1.27
CA LEU A 398 -23.68 -0.32 1.18
C LEU A 398 -23.88 1.19 1.38
N VAL A 399 -24.98 1.75 0.88
CA VAL A 399 -25.35 3.14 1.14
C VAL A 399 -25.56 3.37 2.64
N ALA A 400 -26.32 2.49 3.31
CA ALA A 400 -26.59 2.57 4.74
C ALA A 400 -25.30 2.49 5.59
N ILE A 401 -24.33 1.66 5.21
CA ILE A 401 -23.02 1.57 5.90
C ILE A 401 -22.25 2.89 5.80
N ARG A 402 -22.20 3.51 4.63
CA ARG A 402 -21.52 4.80 4.45
C ARG A 402 -22.25 5.93 5.19
N GLU A 403 -23.58 5.94 5.15
CA GLU A 403 -24.39 6.87 5.94
C GLU A 403 -24.14 6.69 7.44
N TYR A 404 -24.12 5.46 7.94
CA TYR A 404 -23.82 5.14 9.33
C TYR A 404 -22.45 5.66 9.75
N LEU A 405 -21.41 5.42 8.94
CA LEU A 405 -20.05 5.93 9.18
C LEU A 405 -20.06 7.46 9.32
N MET A 406 -20.66 8.20 8.37
CA MET A 406 -20.61 9.67 8.35
C MET A 406 -21.51 10.33 9.39
N LYS A 407 -22.50 9.60 9.90
CA LYS A 407 -23.37 10.07 11.00
C LYS A 407 -22.82 9.72 12.38
N THR A 408 -21.96 8.73 12.47
CA THR A 408 -21.31 8.31 13.73
C THR A 408 -19.93 8.97 13.88
N CYS A 409 -19.22 9.08 12.79
CA CYS A 409 -17.84 9.58 12.73
C CYS A 409 -17.76 10.84 11.87
N ASP A 410 -16.68 11.59 12.09
CA ASP A 410 -16.20 12.66 11.22
C ASP A 410 -15.17 12.04 10.26
N LEU A 411 -15.63 11.62 9.08
CA LEU A 411 -14.77 11.16 8.00
C LEU A 411 -14.08 12.38 7.40
N LYS A 412 -12.77 12.49 7.57
CA LYS A 412 -12.01 13.67 7.19
C LYS A 412 -11.34 13.53 5.84
N GLU A 413 -10.61 12.44 5.66
CA GLU A 413 -9.68 12.29 4.56
C GLU A 413 -9.75 10.90 3.97
N ILE A 414 -9.68 10.81 2.64
CA ILE A 414 -9.58 9.58 1.87
C ILE A 414 -8.36 9.70 0.96
N TYR A 415 -7.43 8.76 1.07
CA TYR A 415 -6.18 8.73 0.32
C TYR A 415 -6.18 7.57 -0.67
N TYR A 416 -6.26 7.86 -1.96
CA TYR A 416 -6.14 6.87 -3.02
C TYR A 416 -4.68 6.49 -3.22
N LEU A 417 -4.42 5.19 -3.25
CA LEU A 417 -3.08 4.63 -3.39
C LEU A 417 -2.80 4.20 -4.82
N PRO A 418 -1.54 4.27 -5.29
CA PRO A 418 -1.16 3.78 -6.60
C PRO A 418 -1.38 2.26 -6.71
N SER A 419 -1.70 1.79 -7.92
CA SER A 419 -1.83 0.36 -8.18
C SER A 419 -0.51 -0.37 -7.93
N GLY A 420 -0.56 -1.56 -7.33
CA GLY A 420 0.62 -2.40 -7.08
C GLY A 420 1.39 -2.04 -5.81
N ILE A 421 0.86 -1.13 -4.95
CA ILE A 421 1.47 -0.84 -3.64
C ILE A 421 1.37 -2.06 -2.70
N PHE A 422 0.28 -2.82 -2.80
CA PHE A 422 0.17 -4.13 -2.16
C PHE A 422 0.60 -5.20 -3.16
N GLU A 423 1.70 -5.87 -2.85
CA GLU A 423 2.20 -6.97 -3.67
C GLU A 423 1.13 -8.08 -3.80
N HIS A 424 1.08 -8.76 -4.94
CA HIS A 424 0.14 -9.86 -5.25
C HIS A 424 -1.34 -9.49 -5.41
N THR A 425 -1.72 -8.21 -5.43
CA THR A 425 -3.07 -7.79 -5.80
C THR A 425 -3.07 -6.68 -6.84
N THR A 426 -4.03 -6.77 -7.75
CA THR A 426 -4.35 -5.68 -8.69
C THR A 426 -5.46 -4.77 -8.16
N ILE A 427 -5.98 -5.06 -6.97
CA ILE A 427 -7.04 -4.28 -6.34
C ILE A 427 -6.48 -2.91 -5.98
N LYS A 428 -7.10 -1.87 -6.50
CA LYS A 428 -6.83 -0.51 -6.05
C LYS A 428 -7.35 -0.35 -4.63
N THR A 429 -6.62 0.38 -3.82
CA THR A 429 -6.95 0.60 -2.41
C THR A 429 -6.90 2.07 -2.07
N CYS A 430 -7.58 2.41 -0.98
CA CYS A 430 -7.54 3.74 -0.40
C CYS A 430 -7.46 3.64 1.13
N ILE A 431 -7.00 4.69 1.78
CA ILE A 431 -6.96 4.81 3.24
C ILE A 431 -8.01 5.81 3.67
N PHE A 432 -8.87 5.42 4.60
CA PHE A 432 -9.81 6.30 5.27
C PHE A 432 -9.24 6.75 6.61
N TYR A 433 -9.35 8.05 6.88
CA TYR A 433 -9.05 8.62 8.18
C TYR A 433 -10.29 9.31 8.76
N PHE A 434 -10.74 8.85 9.92
CA PHE A 434 -11.92 9.38 10.59
C PHE A 434 -11.80 9.39 12.11
N VAL A 435 -12.65 10.20 12.76
CA VAL A 435 -12.72 10.35 14.21
C VAL A 435 -14.13 10.07 14.68
N LYS A 436 -14.32 9.15 15.62
CA LYS A 436 -15.63 8.87 16.19
C LYS A 436 -16.16 10.06 16.99
N LYS A 437 -17.41 10.45 16.78
CA LYS A 437 -18.04 11.60 17.42
C LYS A 437 -19.18 11.24 18.37
N ARG A 438 -19.81 10.09 18.17
CA ARG A 438 -20.91 9.59 19.03
C ARG A 438 -21.05 8.07 18.95
N GLU A 439 -21.87 7.49 19.82
CA GLU A 439 -22.13 6.04 19.79
C GLU A 439 -23.08 5.69 18.63
N GLY A 440 -22.89 4.46 18.09
CA GLY A 440 -23.67 3.96 16.97
C GLY A 440 -25.17 3.82 17.28
N ASN A 441 -25.51 3.44 18.50
CA ASN A 441 -26.90 3.31 18.96
C ASN A 441 -27.68 4.64 18.96
N ASP A 442 -26.96 5.77 19.07
CA ASP A 442 -27.58 7.10 18.99
C ASP A 442 -27.90 7.52 17.56
N VAL A 443 -27.34 6.80 16.58
CA VAL A 443 -27.44 7.12 15.15
C VAL A 443 -28.54 6.32 14.47
N LEU A 444 -28.55 5.01 14.64
CA LEU A 444 -29.55 4.13 14.05
C LEU A 444 -30.87 4.21 14.86
N ARG A 445 -31.93 4.74 14.25
CA ARG A 445 -33.23 4.96 14.88
C ARG A 445 -34.16 3.78 14.70
N VAL A 446 -34.26 3.30 13.48
CA VAL A 446 -35.19 2.24 13.09
C VAL A 446 -34.49 1.23 12.19
N LYS A 447 -34.76 -0.04 12.46
CA LYS A 447 -34.38 -1.18 11.63
C LYS A 447 -35.67 -1.96 11.35
N ALA A 448 -36.15 -1.95 10.13
CA ALA A 448 -37.36 -2.64 9.72
C ALA A 448 -37.13 -3.53 8.53
N GLN A 449 -37.71 -4.73 8.53
CA GLN A 449 -37.67 -5.63 7.38
C GLN A 449 -38.91 -5.40 6.51
N LYS A 450 -38.68 -5.02 5.25
CA LYS A 450 -39.72 -4.95 4.21
C LYS A 450 -39.45 -5.96 3.13
N LYS A 451 -40.29 -6.99 3.00
CA LYS A 451 -40.10 -8.12 2.11
C LYS A 451 -38.73 -8.80 2.36
N SER A 452 -37.83 -8.80 1.37
CA SER A 452 -36.48 -9.36 1.48
C SER A 452 -35.41 -8.35 1.88
N ASN A 453 -35.75 -7.06 1.99
CA ASN A 453 -34.78 -5.98 2.23
C ASN A 453 -34.94 -5.40 3.63
N TRP A 454 -33.79 -4.99 4.21
CA TRP A 454 -33.76 -4.21 5.43
C TRP A 454 -33.75 -2.71 5.12
N GLU A 455 -34.61 -1.96 5.80
CA GLU A 455 -34.61 -0.51 5.76
C GLU A 455 -34.07 0.03 7.08
N TYR A 456 -33.25 1.07 6.98
CA TYR A 456 -32.62 1.72 8.12
C TYR A 456 -32.99 3.20 8.12
N GLU A 457 -33.43 3.69 9.27
CA GLU A 457 -33.67 5.11 9.51
C GLU A 457 -32.62 5.63 10.48
N PHE A 458 -31.87 6.64 10.04
CA PHE A 458 -30.80 7.23 10.81
C PHE A 458 -31.20 8.62 11.36
N SER A 459 -30.49 9.04 12.40
CA SER A 459 -30.60 10.41 12.91
C SER A 459 -30.29 11.42 11.79
N LYS A 460 -30.95 12.57 11.80
CA LYS A 460 -30.74 13.61 10.78
C LYS A 460 -29.37 14.29 10.88
N THR A 461 -28.74 14.29 12.06
CA THR A 461 -27.49 15.00 12.29
C THR A 461 -26.31 14.25 11.68
N LEU A 462 -25.54 14.91 10.85
CA LEU A 462 -24.29 14.45 10.29
C LEU A 462 -23.13 14.89 11.20
N MET A 463 -22.13 14.03 11.39
CA MET A 463 -20.92 14.36 12.14
C MET A 463 -19.79 14.77 11.21
N THR A 464 -19.69 14.15 10.04
CA THR A 464 -18.83 14.59 8.95
C THR A 464 -19.32 15.94 8.41
N LYS A 465 -18.40 16.86 8.14
CA LYS A 465 -18.68 18.17 7.52
C LYS A 465 -18.26 18.19 6.07
N ASN A 466 -16.98 18.00 5.84
CA ASN A 466 -16.35 17.91 4.52
C ASN A 466 -15.50 16.68 4.47
N VAL A 467 -15.38 16.05 3.30
CA VAL A 467 -14.44 14.97 3.05
C VAL A 467 -13.41 15.45 2.05
N GLN A 468 -12.14 15.32 2.39
CA GLN A 468 -11.02 15.62 1.51
C GLN A 468 -10.52 14.35 0.84
N PHE A 469 -10.44 14.38 -0.48
CA PHE A 469 -9.98 13.26 -1.30
C PHE A 469 -8.58 13.58 -1.83
N TYR A 470 -7.62 12.68 -1.62
CA TYR A 470 -6.25 12.84 -2.01
C TYR A 470 -5.78 11.72 -2.94
N ASP A 471 -4.94 12.06 -3.90
CA ASP A 471 -4.02 11.13 -4.55
C ASP A 471 -2.73 11.10 -3.73
N TYR A 472 -2.32 9.94 -3.22
CA TYR A 472 -1.18 9.80 -2.34
C TYR A 472 -0.14 8.86 -2.93
N ASN A 473 1.07 9.38 -3.15
CA ASN A 473 2.24 8.59 -3.53
C ASN A 473 3.10 8.28 -2.29
N PRO A 474 3.06 7.04 -1.75
CA PRO A 474 3.82 6.70 -0.55
C PRO A 474 5.33 6.66 -0.77
N TYR A 475 5.83 6.45 -2.00
CA TYR A 475 7.25 6.43 -2.31
C TYR A 475 7.90 7.81 -2.23
N GLU A 476 7.17 8.84 -2.60
CA GLU A 476 7.61 10.23 -2.56
C GLU A 476 7.08 10.96 -1.32
N ASN A 477 6.20 10.31 -0.55
CA ASN A 477 5.45 10.89 0.56
C ASN A 477 4.72 12.20 0.17
N VAL A 478 4.12 12.20 -1.02
CA VAL A 478 3.42 13.36 -1.58
C VAL A 478 1.93 13.09 -1.60
N LYS A 479 1.14 13.99 -1.07
CA LYS A 479 -0.32 14.00 -1.13
C LYS A 479 -0.84 15.19 -1.94
N ASN A 480 -1.61 14.90 -2.96
CA ASN A 480 -2.24 15.90 -3.82
C ASN A 480 -3.74 15.93 -3.53
N LEU A 481 -4.27 17.06 -3.10
CA LEU A 481 -5.71 17.21 -2.93
C LEU A 481 -6.39 17.13 -4.29
N LEU A 482 -7.28 16.15 -4.46
CA LEU A 482 -8.11 15.99 -5.66
C LEU A 482 -9.35 16.88 -5.59
N VAL A 483 -10.08 16.80 -4.48
CA VAL A 483 -11.27 17.61 -4.22
C VAL A 483 -11.62 17.56 -2.73
N GLU A 484 -12.22 18.64 -2.22
CA GLU A 484 -12.88 18.71 -0.93
C GLU A 484 -14.40 18.83 -1.16
N VAL A 485 -15.18 17.93 -0.56
CA VAL A 485 -16.62 17.81 -0.83
C VAL A 485 -17.42 18.02 0.44
N PRO A 486 -18.35 18.99 0.48
CA PRO A 486 -19.30 19.15 1.57
C PRO A 486 -20.19 17.91 1.72
N ILE A 487 -20.52 17.56 2.96
CA ILE A 487 -21.29 16.35 3.25
C ILE A 487 -22.68 16.36 2.63
N GLU A 488 -23.30 17.52 2.47
CA GLU A 488 -24.61 17.66 1.84
C GLU A 488 -24.58 17.14 0.39
N LYS A 489 -23.49 17.42 -0.33
CA LYS A 489 -23.28 16.95 -1.70
C LYS A 489 -23.05 15.44 -1.74
N ILE A 490 -22.32 14.90 -0.76
CA ILE A 490 -22.11 13.44 -0.61
C ILE A 490 -23.44 12.74 -0.26
N ALA A 491 -24.20 13.28 0.68
CA ALA A 491 -25.48 12.74 1.11
C ALA A 491 -26.52 12.74 -0.02
N SER A 492 -26.61 13.81 -0.82
CA SER A 492 -27.51 13.89 -1.98
C SER A 492 -27.12 12.91 -3.10
N ASN A 493 -25.85 12.45 -3.13
CA ASN A 493 -25.32 11.48 -4.08
C ASN A 493 -25.23 10.06 -3.49
N SER A 494 -26.19 9.65 -2.68
CA SER A 494 -26.27 8.32 -2.05
C SER A 494 -25.01 7.95 -1.25
N TYR A 495 -24.42 8.92 -0.59
CA TYR A 495 -23.19 8.77 0.19
C TYR A 495 -22.02 8.13 -0.62
N SER A 496 -21.95 8.38 -1.92
CA SER A 496 -20.85 7.92 -2.76
C SER A 496 -19.52 8.52 -2.28
N LEU A 497 -18.48 7.70 -2.18
CA LEU A 497 -17.13 8.11 -1.82
C LEU A 497 -16.17 8.00 -3.01
N ASN A 498 -16.71 8.00 -4.22
CA ASN A 498 -15.91 8.13 -5.43
C ASN A 498 -15.64 9.61 -5.73
N TYR A 499 -14.41 10.06 -5.56
CA TYR A 499 -14.04 11.46 -5.82
C TYR A 499 -14.40 11.92 -7.24
N SER A 500 -14.35 11.02 -8.24
CA SER A 500 -14.67 11.36 -9.63
C SER A 500 -16.13 11.80 -9.84
N ASP A 501 -17.03 11.41 -8.93
CA ASP A 501 -18.42 11.87 -8.95
C ASP A 501 -18.54 13.38 -8.64
N TYR A 502 -17.56 13.94 -7.97
CA TYR A 502 -17.54 15.32 -7.50
C TYR A 502 -16.64 16.25 -8.31
N LEU A 503 -15.71 15.69 -9.09
CA LEU A 503 -14.90 16.47 -10.01
C LEU A 503 -15.71 17.00 -11.23
N ARG A 504 -16.90 16.47 -11.44
CA ARG A 504 -17.73 16.82 -12.59
C ARG A 504 -18.49 18.13 -12.43
N ASP A 505 -18.65 18.62 -11.18
CA ASP A 505 -19.48 19.79 -10.90
C ASP A 505 -18.69 21.10 -10.70
N ASP A 506 -17.38 21.05 -10.50
CA ASP A 506 -16.49 22.21 -10.54
C ASP A 506 -15.97 22.47 -11.96
N VAL A 507 -16.82 22.28 -12.96
CA VAL A 507 -16.77 23.20 -14.10
C VAL A 507 -17.30 24.50 -13.51
N GLU A 508 -16.43 25.36 -12.91
CA GLU A 508 -16.60 26.79 -13.07
C GLU A 508 -17.13 26.94 -14.48
N GLU A 509 -18.28 27.57 -14.66
CA GLU A 509 -18.65 28.10 -15.97
C GLU A 509 -17.44 28.99 -16.29
N GLU A 510 -16.46 28.43 -17.02
CA GLU A 510 -15.37 29.21 -17.57
C GLU A 510 -16.12 30.32 -18.29
N GLN A 511 -16.05 31.53 -17.77
CA GLN A 511 -16.62 32.69 -18.41
C GLN A 511 -15.80 32.89 -19.67
N TYR A 512 -16.26 32.28 -20.75
CA TYR A 512 -15.70 32.49 -22.04
C TYR A 512 -16.02 33.92 -22.46
N GLU A 513 -15.03 34.57 -23.10
CA GLU A 513 -15.21 35.92 -23.67
C GLU A 513 -16.43 35.99 -24.60
N ASP A 514 -17.03 37.18 -24.72
CA ASP A 514 -18.20 37.43 -25.60
C ASP A 514 -17.96 36.87 -27.01
N GLY A 515 -18.84 35.99 -27.45
CA GLY A 515 -18.80 35.36 -28.79
C GLY A 515 -18.45 33.86 -28.78
N ILE A 516 -18.07 33.27 -27.65
CA ILE A 516 -17.84 31.81 -27.55
C ILE A 516 -19.11 31.11 -27.09
N VAL A 517 -19.61 30.18 -27.89
CA VAL A 517 -20.82 29.41 -27.61
C VAL A 517 -20.43 28.01 -27.13
N LEU A 518 -20.97 27.58 -25.99
CA LEU A 518 -20.82 26.20 -25.54
C LEU A 518 -21.87 25.31 -26.22
N LYS A 519 -21.42 24.25 -26.91
CA LYS A 519 -22.29 23.23 -27.51
C LYS A 519 -21.90 21.84 -27.07
N ASN A 520 -22.86 20.94 -27.02
CA ASN A 520 -22.59 19.53 -26.84
C ASN A 520 -21.95 18.95 -28.11
N LEU A 521 -20.99 18.05 -27.97
CA LEU A 521 -20.26 17.48 -29.10
C LEU A 521 -21.21 16.77 -30.08
N GLY A 522 -22.30 16.17 -29.59
CA GLY A 522 -23.31 15.54 -30.46
C GLY A 522 -24.19 16.51 -31.27
N GLU A 523 -24.20 17.80 -30.95
CA GLU A 523 -24.93 18.80 -31.71
C GLU A 523 -24.17 19.25 -32.98
N ILE A 524 -22.84 19.02 -33.02
CA ILE A 524 -21.96 19.51 -34.05
C ILE A 524 -21.14 18.43 -34.74
N CYS A 525 -21.16 17.19 -34.23
CA CYS A 525 -20.43 16.07 -34.80
C CYS A 525 -21.31 14.83 -34.96
N ASP A 526 -21.11 14.11 -36.07
CA ASP A 526 -21.61 12.77 -36.31
C ASP A 526 -20.58 11.73 -35.81
N PHE A 527 -21.06 10.60 -35.32
CA PHE A 527 -20.25 9.52 -34.82
C PHE A 527 -20.48 8.24 -35.62
N GLN A 528 -19.43 7.70 -36.20
CA GLN A 528 -19.49 6.47 -36.99
C GLN A 528 -18.56 5.41 -36.43
N ASN A 529 -19.09 4.23 -36.10
CA ASN A 529 -18.29 3.12 -35.61
C ASN A 529 -17.32 2.61 -36.71
N GLY A 530 -16.13 2.21 -36.27
CA GLY A 530 -15.20 1.46 -37.10
C GLY A 530 -15.72 0.04 -37.42
N ARG A 531 -15.03 -0.65 -38.27
CA ARG A 531 -15.32 -2.03 -38.63
C ARG A 531 -14.23 -2.97 -38.10
N GLY A 532 -14.55 -3.74 -37.09
CA GLY A 532 -13.62 -4.67 -36.44
C GLY A 532 -12.92 -5.60 -37.45
N ILE A 533 -11.62 -5.76 -37.29
CA ILE A 533 -10.82 -6.74 -38.04
C ILE A 533 -9.95 -7.53 -37.04
N LYS A 534 -9.87 -8.84 -37.24
CA LYS A 534 -9.03 -9.70 -36.42
C LYS A 534 -7.58 -9.66 -36.89
N LYS A 535 -6.64 -9.80 -35.96
CA LYS A 535 -5.20 -9.70 -36.26
C LYS A 535 -4.72 -10.79 -37.25
N ASP A 536 -5.33 -11.95 -37.20
CA ASP A 536 -5.07 -13.09 -38.07
C ASP A 536 -5.67 -12.94 -39.50
N THR A 537 -6.53 -11.96 -39.70
CA THR A 537 -7.15 -11.63 -41.00
C THR A 537 -6.54 -10.39 -41.66
N LEU A 538 -5.45 -9.86 -41.12
CA LEU A 538 -4.72 -8.74 -41.70
C LEU A 538 -4.06 -9.19 -43.02
N ILE A 539 -4.18 -8.37 -44.04
CA ILE A 539 -3.60 -8.58 -45.38
C ILE A 539 -2.54 -7.50 -45.62
N ASP A 540 -1.35 -7.89 -46.01
CA ASP A 540 -0.29 -6.93 -46.31
C ASP A 540 -0.78 -5.79 -47.25
N GLY A 541 -0.54 -4.55 -46.80
CA GLY A 541 -1.00 -3.38 -47.47
C GLY A 541 -0.41 -2.08 -46.90
N GLU A 542 -0.82 -0.95 -47.44
CA GLU A 542 -0.29 0.37 -47.10
C GLU A 542 -1.10 1.10 -46.00
N TYR A 543 -2.34 0.66 -45.71
CA TYR A 543 -3.24 1.36 -44.79
C TYR A 543 -3.11 0.85 -43.37
N PRO A 544 -2.69 1.70 -42.39
CA PRO A 544 -2.61 1.30 -41.01
C PRO A 544 -3.97 0.91 -40.46
N VAL A 545 -4.01 -0.16 -39.64
CA VAL A 545 -5.20 -0.59 -38.94
C VAL A 545 -5.18 0.00 -37.54
N ILE A 546 -6.14 0.87 -37.23
CA ILE A 546 -6.25 1.59 -35.96
C ILE A 546 -7.27 0.89 -35.07
N GLY A 547 -6.85 0.49 -33.89
CA GLY A 547 -7.69 -0.17 -32.88
C GLY A 547 -7.65 0.53 -31.53
N GLY A 548 -7.84 -0.24 -30.44
CA GLY A 548 -7.88 0.26 -29.06
C GLY A 548 -6.55 0.75 -28.48
N GLY A 549 -5.45 0.70 -29.21
CA GLY A 549 -4.11 1.11 -28.76
C GLY A 549 -3.62 2.44 -29.34
N GLN A 550 -2.48 2.93 -28.86
CA GLN A 550 -1.82 4.14 -29.38
C GLN A 550 -1.05 3.90 -30.68
N LYS A 551 -0.74 2.66 -31.01
CA LYS A 551 -0.03 2.25 -32.22
C LYS A 551 -0.94 1.43 -33.11
N PRO A 552 -0.76 1.47 -34.45
CA PRO A 552 -1.49 0.61 -35.36
C PRO A 552 -1.32 -0.88 -35.01
N LEU A 553 -2.38 -1.65 -35.17
CA LEU A 553 -2.38 -3.11 -34.97
C LEU A 553 -1.58 -3.86 -36.06
N GLY A 554 -1.42 -3.24 -37.21
CA GLY A 554 -0.79 -3.75 -38.41
C GLY A 554 -1.21 -2.91 -39.63
N PHE A 555 -1.13 -3.52 -40.82
CA PHE A 555 -1.51 -2.86 -42.07
C PHE A 555 -2.55 -3.70 -42.80
N HIS A 556 -3.29 -3.06 -43.74
CA HIS A 556 -4.30 -3.69 -44.58
C HIS A 556 -4.25 -3.10 -46.00
N ASN A 557 -4.73 -3.85 -46.99
CA ASN A 557 -4.76 -3.42 -48.38
C ASN A 557 -6.01 -2.58 -48.74
N GLN A 558 -6.91 -2.37 -47.77
CA GLN A 558 -8.11 -1.53 -47.91
C GLN A 558 -8.19 -0.54 -46.75
N TYR A 559 -8.93 0.54 -46.98
CA TYR A 559 -9.25 1.53 -45.94
C TYR A 559 -10.76 1.69 -45.80
N ASN A 560 -11.20 2.14 -44.62
CA ASN A 560 -12.60 2.48 -44.36
C ASN A 560 -12.75 3.91 -43.80
N THR A 561 -11.63 4.66 -43.72
CA THR A 561 -11.58 5.98 -43.09
C THR A 561 -10.64 6.85 -43.94
N SER A 562 -11.13 8.05 -44.30
CA SER A 562 -10.36 9.04 -45.05
C SER A 562 -9.27 9.68 -44.18
N GLU A 563 -8.29 10.26 -44.81
CA GLU A 563 -7.27 11.10 -44.20
C GLU A 563 -7.91 12.23 -43.37
N ASN A 564 -7.20 12.67 -42.36
CA ASN A 564 -7.59 13.74 -41.42
C ASN A 564 -8.90 13.50 -40.64
N THR A 565 -9.45 12.29 -40.64
CA THR A 565 -10.60 11.94 -39.78
C THR A 565 -10.14 11.76 -38.36
N ILE A 566 -10.87 12.36 -37.39
CA ILE A 566 -10.63 12.19 -35.96
C ILE A 566 -11.18 10.82 -35.51
N LEU A 567 -10.36 10.06 -34.80
CA LEU A 567 -10.71 8.74 -34.27
C LEU A 567 -10.63 8.74 -32.74
N CYS A 568 -11.54 8.02 -32.11
CA CYS A 568 -11.54 7.73 -30.67
C CYS A 568 -11.51 6.22 -30.45
N SER A 569 -10.53 5.73 -29.72
CA SER A 569 -10.41 4.28 -29.35
C SER A 569 -11.58 3.83 -28.49
N SER A 570 -12.20 2.67 -28.80
CA SER A 570 -13.40 2.18 -28.12
C SER A 570 -13.12 1.27 -26.96
N SER A 571 -11.97 0.57 -26.91
CA SER A 571 -11.68 -0.45 -25.89
C SER A 571 -10.20 -0.53 -25.49
N GLY A 572 -9.95 -1.24 -24.36
CA GLY A 572 -8.62 -1.48 -23.82
C GLY A 572 -8.11 -0.34 -22.94
N ALA A 573 -6.84 -0.44 -22.52
CA ALA A 573 -6.21 0.53 -21.60
C ALA A 573 -6.22 1.98 -22.14
N TYR A 574 -6.38 2.16 -23.44
CA TYR A 574 -6.43 3.47 -24.09
C TYR A 574 -7.82 3.79 -24.66
N ALA A 575 -8.89 3.19 -24.17
CA ALA A 575 -10.25 3.58 -24.54
C ALA A 575 -10.44 5.08 -24.34
N GLY A 576 -10.95 5.79 -25.38
CA GLY A 576 -11.04 7.25 -25.37
C GLY A 576 -9.81 7.99 -25.92
N PHE A 577 -8.77 7.30 -26.35
CA PHE A 577 -7.61 7.96 -26.97
C PHE A 577 -7.99 8.60 -28.30
N ILE A 578 -7.76 9.91 -28.41
CA ILE A 578 -8.04 10.70 -29.61
C ILE A 578 -6.82 10.68 -30.52
N SER A 579 -7.02 10.32 -31.78
CA SER A 579 -5.99 10.29 -32.80
C SER A 579 -6.52 10.83 -34.11
N LYS A 580 -5.62 11.32 -34.97
CA LYS A 580 -5.88 11.78 -36.36
C LYS A 580 -4.68 11.41 -37.21
N TYR A 581 -4.91 10.96 -38.43
CA TYR A 581 -3.86 10.52 -39.36
C TYR A 581 -3.95 11.30 -40.64
N ASP A 582 -2.81 11.70 -41.19
CA ASP A 582 -2.62 12.41 -42.44
C ASP A 582 -2.82 11.53 -43.71
N LYS A 583 -3.15 10.27 -43.49
CA LYS A 583 -3.36 9.25 -44.51
C LYS A 583 -4.61 8.43 -44.24
N LYS A 584 -5.09 7.73 -45.28
CA LYS A 584 -6.19 6.80 -45.18
C LYS A 584 -5.84 5.64 -44.23
N VAL A 585 -6.79 5.22 -43.40
CA VAL A 585 -6.58 4.18 -42.43
C VAL A 585 -7.78 3.20 -42.39
N TRP A 586 -7.59 2.03 -41.78
CA TRP A 586 -8.68 1.14 -41.42
C TRP A 586 -9.02 1.35 -39.94
N ALA A 587 -10.15 1.99 -39.66
CA ALA A 587 -10.69 2.13 -38.32
C ALA A 587 -11.33 0.79 -37.87
N SER A 588 -10.75 0.14 -36.88
CA SER A 588 -11.20 -1.16 -36.36
C SER A 588 -11.95 -0.99 -35.04
N ASP A 589 -11.28 -1.06 -33.89
CA ASP A 589 -11.87 -0.92 -32.56
C ASP A 589 -11.79 0.55 -32.08
N CYS A 590 -12.41 1.42 -32.87
CA CYS A 590 -12.53 2.86 -32.64
C CYS A 590 -13.75 3.40 -33.37
N PHE A 591 -14.17 4.60 -33.04
CA PHE A 591 -15.19 5.33 -33.77
C PHE A 591 -14.66 6.66 -34.30
N LYS A 592 -15.27 7.12 -35.41
CA LYS A 592 -14.95 8.36 -36.06
C LYS A 592 -15.76 9.49 -35.45
N ILE A 593 -15.16 10.67 -35.35
CA ILE A 593 -15.81 11.93 -34.95
C ILE A 593 -15.73 12.87 -36.16
N ILE A 594 -16.86 13.14 -36.73
CA ILE A 594 -16.96 13.87 -38.01
C ILE A 594 -17.70 15.17 -37.77
N PRO A 595 -17.07 16.35 -37.96
CA PRO A 595 -17.75 17.64 -37.87
C PRO A 595 -18.92 17.75 -38.84
N MET A 596 -20.04 18.33 -38.38
CA MET A 596 -21.22 18.64 -39.14
C MET A 596 -21.33 20.17 -39.33
N ASN A 597 -22.07 20.60 -40.32
CA ASN A 597 -22.59 21.96 -40.53
C ASN A 597 -21.54 23.09 -40.71
N GLY A 598 -20.25 22.78 -40.83
CA GLY A 598 -19.22 23.79 -41.06
C GLY A 598 -19.00 24.82 -39.95
N GLU A 599 -19.58 24.61 -38.78
CA GLU A 599 -19.45 25.50 -37.60
C GLU A 599 -18.11 25.29 -36.85
N ILE A 600 -17.48 24.14 -37.03
CA ILE A 600 -16.25 23.81 -36.37
C ILE A 600 -15.17 23.33 -37.35
N ASP A 601 -13.99 23.90 -37.24
CA ASP A 601 -12.81 23.45 -37.99
C ASP A 601 -12.34 22.09 -37.46
N ASN A 602 -12.04 21.16 -38.36
CA ASN A 602 -11.65 19.78 -37.98
C ASN A 602 -10.32 19.72 -37.23
N ASN A 603 -9.36 20.60 -37.53
CA ASN A 603 -8.09 20.66 -36.82
C ASN A 603 -8.25 21.28 -35.44
N TYR A 604 -9.08 22.34 -35.32
CA TYR A 604 -9.46 22.94 -34.06
C TYR A 604 -10.12 21.88 -33.14
N LEU A 605 -11.10 21.15 -33.68
CA LEU A 605 -11.76 20.08 -32.94
C LEU A 605 -10.76 19.01 -32.45
N TYR A 606 -9.83 18.60 -33.29
CA TYR A 606 -8.79 17.65 -32.93
C TYR A 606 -7.94 18.16 -31.74
N TYR A 607 -7.42 19.38 -31.84
CA TYR A 607 -6.62 19.96 -30.75
C TYR A 607 -7.43 20.13 -29.48
N LEU A 608 -8.66 20.58 -29.58
CA LEU A 608 -9.58 20.73 -28.45
C LEU A 608 -9.83 19.37 -27.75
N LEU A 609 -10.14 18.32 -28.51
CA LEU A 609 -10.34 16.98 -27.95
C LEU A 609 -9.05 16.42 -27.34
N LYS A 610 -7.88 16.80 -27.86
CA LYS A 610 -6.58 16.45 -27.24
C LYS A 610 -6.38 17.15 -25.91
N THR A 611 -6.76 18.41 -25.76
CA THR A 611 -6.73 19.08 -24.45
C THR A 611 -7.71 18.43 -23.47
N PHE A 612 -8.82 17.92 -23.95
CA PHE A 612 -9.84 17.20 -23.17
C PHE A 612 -9.53 15.71 -22.96
N GLN A 613 -8.37 15.23 -23.42
CA GLN A 613 -8.01 13.81 -23.37
C GLN A 613 -8.16 13.21 -21.94
N LYS A 614 -7.77 13.94 -20.90
CA LYS A 614 -7.95 13.50 -19.51
C LYS A 614 -9.43 13.44 -19.10
N LYS A 615 -10.25 14.39 -19.56
CA LYS A 615 -11.70 14.39 -19.33
C LYS A 615 -12.36 13.21 -20.05
N ILE A 616 -11.93 12.91 -21.29
CA ILE A 616 -12.43 11.79 -22.09
C ILE A 616 -12.07 10.44 -21.42
N TYR A 617 -10.85 10.27 -20.93
CA TYR A 617 -10.47 9.05 -20.21
C TYR A 617 -11.33 8.80 -18.96
N LYS A 618 -11.81 9.85 -18.28
CA LYS A 618 -12.70 9.71 -17.13
C LYS A 618 -14.10 9.19 -17.51
N LEU A 619 -14.48 9.19 -18.77
CA LEU A 619 -15.75 8.65 -19.26
C LEU A 619 -15.68 7.13 -19.52
N GLN A 620 -14.50 6.51 -19.36
CA GLN A 620 -14.34 5.06 -19.51
C GLN A 620 -15.26 4.30 -18.54
N THR A 621 -15.84 3.21 -19.04
CA THR A 621 -16.68 2.27 -18.29
C THR A 621 -16.08 0.86 -18.36
N GLY A 622 -16.30 0.05 -17.32
CA GLY A 622 -15.76 -1.32 -17.23
C GLY A 622 -14.44 -1.42 -16.46
N THR A 623 -14.41 -2.28 -15.44
CA THR A 623 -13.28 -2.43 -14.51
C THR A 623 -12.17 -3.37 -15.01
N ALA A 624 -12.53 -4.42 -15.77
CA ALA A 624 -11.56 -5.40 -16.27
C ALA A 624 -10.98 -5.01 -17.65
N GLN A 625 -11.81 -4.42 -18.49
CA GLN A 625 -11.43 -3.87 -19.79
C GLN A 625 -12.16 -2.55 -19.99
N PRO A 626 -11.47 -1.40 -19.94
CA PRO A 626 -12.10 -0.11 -20.13
C PRO A 626 -12.72 0.00 -21.53
N HIS A 627 -13.92 0.57 -21.61
CA HIS A 627 -14.63 0.89 -22.84
C HIS A 627 -15.14 2.31 -22.82
N ILE A 628 -15.21 2.92 -24.01
CA ILE A 628 -15.89 4.19 -24.24
C ILE A 628 -16.71 4.09 -25.54
N TYR A 629 -17.90 4.63 -25.51
CA TYR A 629 -18.81 4.62 -26.64
C TYR A 629 -19.09 6.05 -27.12
N SER A 630 -19.52 6.20 -28.36
CA SER A 630 -19.90 7.52 -28.91
C SER A 630 -20.94 8.24 -28.05
N LYS A 631 -21.91 7.51 -27.48
CA LYS A 631 -22.94 8.06 -26.56
C LYS A 631 -22.35 8.75 -25.31
N ASP A 632 -21.15 8.33 -24.88
CA ASP A 632 -20.51 8.89 -23.69
C ASP A 632 -19.88 10.26 -23.99
N LEU A 633 -19.62 10.55 -25.27
CA LEU A 633 -19.06 11.81 -25.76
C LEU A 633 -20.13 12.80 -26.26
N VAL A 634 -21.34 12.35 -26.58
CA VAL A 634 -22.42 13.19 -27.13
C VAL A 634 -22.69 14.42 -26.26
N ASN A 635 -22.67 14.27 -24.93
CA ASN A 635 -22.95 15.34 -23.98
C ASN A 635 -21.69 16.10 -23.51
N LEU A 636 -20.55 15.88 -24.13
CA LEU A 636 -19.32 16.60 -23.82
C LEU A 636 -19.47 18.05 -24.31
N LYS A 637 -19.56 19.00 -23.38
CA LYS A 637 -19.63 20.43 -23.70
C LYS A 637 -18.25 20.93 -24.15
N ILE A 638 -18.22 21.57 -25.29
CA ILE A 638 -17.02 22.16 -25.86
C ILE A 638 -17.24 23.62 -26.31
N PRO A 639 -16.24 24.49 -26.16
CA PRO A 639 -16.31 25.88 -26.60
C PRO A 639 -16.17 25.99 -28.13
N ILE A 640 -17.05 26.73 -28.74
CA ILE A 640 -17.08 27.01 -30.18
C ILE A 640 -16.91 28.51 -30.38
N PRO A 641 -15.69 29.04 -30.59
CA PRO A 641 -15.47 30.40 -30.97
C PRO A 641 -15.80 30.60 -32.46
N PRO A 642 -15.90 31.85 -32.94
CA PRO A 642 -16.05 32.14 -34.37
C PRO A 642 -14.99 31.43 -35.22
N LEU A 643 -15.36 31.02 -36.45
CA LEU A 643 -14.51 30.17 -37.31
C LEU A 643 -13.13 30.80 -37.60
N GLU A 644 -13.06 32.12 -37.72
CA GLU A 644 -11.79 32.85 -37.89
C GLU A 644 -10.84 32.64 -36.73
N TYR A 645 -11.35 32.71 -35.46
CA TYR A 645 -10.56 32.44 -34.26
C TYR A 645 -10.10 30.98 -34.20
N GLN A 646 -10.97 30.03 -34.59
CA GLN A 646 -10.58 28.62 -34.66
C GLN A 646 -9.38 28.42 -35.59
N GLN A 647 -9.41 29.06 -36.76
CA GLN A 647 -8.32 28.98 -37.75
C GLN A 647 -7.02 29.64 -37.25
N GLU A 648 -7.11 30.73 -36.51
CA GLU A 648 -5.93 31.36 -35.89
C GLU A 648 -5.30 30.47 -34.83
N ILE A 649 -6.13 29.88 -33.98
CA ILE A 649 -5.68 28.92 -32.96
C ILE A 649 -4.99 27.71 -33.62
N VAL A 650 -5.56 27.18 -34.71
CA VAL A 650 -4.98 26.06 -35.45
C VAL A 650 -3.61 26.43 -35.99
N LYS A 651 -3.48 27.59 -36.69
CA LYS A 651 -2.19 28.05 -37.21
C LYS A 651 -1.12 28.18 -36.14
N TYR A 652 -1.50 28.69 -34.97
CA TYR A 652 -0.59 28.83 -33.83
C TYR A 652 -0.17 27.47 -33.25
N LEU A 653 -1.11 26.54 -33.08
CA LEU A 653 -0.84 25.21 -32.58
C LEU A 653 -0.02 24.36 -33.53
N ASP A 654 -0.31 24.42 -34.84
CA ASP A 654 0.48 23.77 -35.88
C ASP A 654 1.92 24.27 -35.88
N PHE A 655 2.13 25.58 -35.76
CA PHE A 655 3.47 26.17 -35.66
C PHE A 655 4.24 25.67 -34.42
N ILE A 656 3.58 25.65 -33.24
CA ILE A 656 4.20 25.15 -32.02
C ILE A 656 4.53 23.65 -32.15
N TYR A 657 3.61 22.87 -32.71
CA TYR A 657 3.80 21.45 -32.89
C TYR A 657 4.95 21.12 -33.82
N GLU A 658 5.03 21.78 -34.98
CA GLU A 658 6.15 21.65 -35.92
C GLU A 658 7.48 22.04 -35.28
N LYS A 659 7.52 23.17 -34.55
CA LYS A 659 8.71 23.64 -33.88
C LYS A 659 9.15 22.67 -32.79
N SER A 660 8.23 22.11 -31.99
CA SER A 660 8.53 21.16 -30.91
C SER A 660 9.05 19.83 -31.44
N ILE A 661 8.48 19.32 -32.53
CA ILE A 661 8.97 18.11 -33.21
C ILE A 661 10.38 18.33 -33.76
N LYS A 662 10.61 19.43 -34.48
CA LYS A 662 11.92 19.75 -35.04
C LYS A 662 12.98 19.86 -33.95
N THR A 663 12.70 20.60 -32.87
CA THR A 663 13.60 20.74 -31.73
C THR A 663 13.86 19.40 -31.01
N SER A 664 12.85 18.53 -30.91
CA SER A 664 13.02 17.20 -30.30
C SER A 664 13.86 16.27 -31.16
N ILE A 665 13.70 16.33 -32.50
CA ILE A 665 14.53 15.54 -33.42
C ILE A 665 15.98 16.04 -33.40
N GLU A 666 16.21 17.34 -33.36
CA GLU A 666 17.54 17.95 -33.23
C GLU A 666 18.22 17.51 -31.91
N LYS A 667 17.50 17.60 -30.78
CA LYS A 667 18.01 17.12 -29.48
C LYS A 667 18.31 15.62 -29.44
N ILE A 668 17.49 14.80 -30.08
CA ILE A 668 17.77 13.35 -30.19
C ILE A 668 19.03 13.12 -31.04
N GLY A 669 19.21 13.91 -32.11
CA GLY A 669 20.43 13.88 -32.92
C GLY A 669 21.68 14.26 -32.11
N GLU A 670 21.60 15.33 -31.34
CA GLU A 670 22.68 15.78 -30.43
C GLU A 670 23.01 14.75 -29.37
N LEU A 671 21.98 14.14 -28.72
CA LEU A 671 22.18 13.07 -27.74
C LEU A 671 22.82 11.82 -28.33
N LYS A 672 22.47 11.45 -29.58
CA LYS A 672 23.15 10.35 -30.28
C LYS A 672 24.61 10.68 -30.53
N GLN A 673 24.93 11.88 -31.05
CA GLN A 673 26.31 12.32 -31.26
C GLN A 673 27.11 12.35 -29.95
N LEU A 674 26.52 12.82 -28.86
CA LEU A 674 27.15 12.85 -27.53
C LEU A 674 27.42 11.42 -27.01
N ASN A 675 26.46 10.51 -27.18
CA ASN A 675 26.61 9.12 -26.80
C ASN A 675 27.70 8.41 -27.60
N ASP A 676 27.74 8.63 -28.93
CA ASP A 676 28.78 8.12 -29.83
C ASP A 676 30.15 8.70 -29.46
N PHE A 677 30.22 10.00 -29.13
CA PHE A 677 31.44 10.66 -28.64
C PHE A 677 31.92 10.09 -27.30
N CYS A 678 31.03 9.89 -26.32
CA CYS A 678 31.35 9.30 -25.02
C CYS A 678 31.84 7.87 -25.16
N LEU A 679 31.16 7.04 -25.95
CA LEU A 679 31.58 5.66 -26.22
C LEU A 679 32.95 5.60 -26.93
N THR A 680 33.15 6.46 -27.94
CA THR A 680 34.40 6.49 -28.68
C THR A 680 35.58 6.96 -27.81
N ASN A 681 35.37 7.90 -26.90
CA ASN A 681 36.40 8.40 -25.99
C ASN A 681 36.69 7.44 -24.81
N GLN A 682 35.66 6.76 -24.26
CA GLN A 682 35.87 5.73 -23.23
C GLN A 682 36.68 4.56 -23.79
N ILE A 683 36.48 4.19 -25.05
CA ILE A 683 37.25 3.14 -25.71
C ILE A 683 38.73 3.57 -25.95
N LYS A 684 38.96 4.89 -26.19
CA LYS A 684 40.33 5.42 -26.46
C LYS A 684 41.20 5.63 -25.21
N TYR A 685 40.63 5.79 -24.04
CA TYR A 685 41.33 6.18 -22.80
C TYR A 685 41.44 5.05 -21.74
N GLY A 686 40.94 3.86 -22.01
CA GLY A 686 41.07 2.71 -21.11
C GLY A 686 42.20 1.79 -21.57
N ASP A 687 43.15 1.45 -20.68
CA ASP A 687 44.19 0.43 -20.88
C ASP A 687 43.62 -1.01 -20.97
N ASN A 688 42.35 -1.17 -21.16
CA ASN A 688 41.72 -2.48 -21.29
C ASN A 688 41.74 -2.94 -22.77
N PRO A 689 42.17 -4.17 -23.03
CA PRO A 689 42.19 -4.68 -24.40
C PRO A 689 40.77 -4.75 -24.97
N MET A 690 40.59 -4.17 -26.17
CA MET A 690 39.33 -4.28 -26.92
C MET A 690 39.01 -5.75 -27.17
N LYS A 691 37.86 -6.20 -26.67
CA LYS A 691 37.28 -7.51 -26.98
C LYS A 691 36.07 -7.33 -27.87
N ASN A 692 35.90 -8.22 -28.84
CA ASN A 692 34.67 -8.25 -29.64
C ASN A 692 33.45 -8.56 -28.75
N LEU A 693 32.31 -7.92 -29.04
CA LEU A 693 31.09 -8.15 -28.26
C LEU A 693 30.71 -9.65 -28.17
N GLY A 694 31.02 -10.45 -29.21
CA GLY A 694 30.83 -11.88 -29.23
C GLY A 694 31.80 -12.70 -28.37
N GLU A 695 32.87 -12.07 -27.85
CA GLU A 695 33.78 -12.70 -26.89
C GLU A 695 33.38 -12.45 -25.44
N ILE A 696 32.51 -11.46 -25.24
CA ILE A 696 32.02 -11.01 -23.91
C ILE A 696 30.57 -11.39 -23.68
N CYS A 697 29.80 -11.56 -24.77
CA CYS A 697 28.38 -11.84 -24.72
C CYS A 697 28.01 -13.00 -25.62
N ASP A 698 27.35 -13.99 -25.07
CA ASP A 698 26.79 -15.11 -25.84
C ASP A 698 25.40 -14.67 -26.36
N PHE A 699 25.33 -14.34 -27.66
CA PHE A 699 24.07 -13.93 -28.31
C PHE A 699 23.33 -15.19 -28.75
N GLN A 700 22.37 -15.62 -27.95
CA GLN A 700 21.41 -16.64 -28.40
C GLN A 700 20.27 -15.97 -29.16
N ASN A 701 20.30 -16.11 -30.51
CA ASN A 701 19.22 -15.65 -31.36
C ASN A 701 17.87 -16.25 -30.97
N GLY A 702 16.94 -15.42 -30.50
CA GLY A 702 15.49 -15.65 -30.55
C GLY A 702 14.91 -16.82 -29.79
N ARG A 703 15.64 -17.52 -28.91
CA ARG A 703 15.05 -18.50 -28.00
C ARG A 703 14.64 -17.83 -26.71
N GLY A 704 13.33 -17.70 -26.51
CA GLY A 704 12.79 -17.22 -25.25
C GLY A 704 13.29 -18.11 -24.10
N ILE A 705 14.01 -17.54 -23.15
CA ILE A 705 14.37 -18.21 -21.91
C ILE A 705 13.09 -18.28 -21.08
N LYS A 706 12.68 -19.48 -20.70
CA LYS A 706 11.56 -19.66 -19.78
C LYS A 706 11.98 -19.15 -18.39
N LYS A 707 11.05 -18.51 -17.70
CA LYS A 707 11.30 -17.86 -16.39
C LYS A 707 11.81 -18.85 -15.32
N ASP A 708 11.48 -20.12 -15.47
CA ASP A 708 11.89 -21.25 -14.64
C ASP A 708 13.30 -21.79 -14.93
N THR A 709 13.97 -21.29 -15.97
CA THR A 709 15.35 -21.62 -16.32
C THR A 709 16.36 -20.52 -16.02
N LEU A 710 15.91 -19.44 -15.39
CA LEU A 710 16.79 -18.38 -14.89
C LEU A 710 17.47 -18.85 -13.61
N ILE A 711 18.80 -18.72 -13.56
CA ILE A 711 19.65 -19.08 -12.42
C ILE A 711 20.32 -17.82 -11.87
N ASP A 712 20.71 -17.85 -10.60
CA ASP A 712 21.52 -16.78 -10.01
C ASP A 712 22.86 -16.69 -10.71
N GLY A 713 23.05 -15.62 -11.50
CA GLY A 713 24.26 -15.37 -12.28
C GLY A 713 24.62 -13.89 -12.26
N GLU A 714 25.78 -13.56 -12.80
CA GLU A 714 26.29 -12.18 -12.81
C GLU A 714 25.65 -11.32 -13.91
N TYR A 715 24.99 -11.92 -14.91
CA TYR A 715 24.55 -11.21 -16.10
C TYR A 715 23.01 -11.04 -16.13
N PRO A 716 22.49 -9.81 -16.16
CA PRO A 716 21.05 -9.58 -16.23
C PRO A 716 20.47 -9.99 -17.59
N VAL A 717 19.40 -10.77 -17.57
CA VAL A 717 18.63 -11.13 -18.78
C VAL A 717 17.58 -10.05 -19.01
N ILE A 718 17.74 -9.30 -20.10
CA ILE A 718 16.84 -8.22 -20.49
C ILE A 718 15.84 -8.76 -21.51
N GLY A 719 14.54 -8.72 -21.13
CA GLY A 719 13.43 -8.99 -22.04
C GLY A 719 12.80 -7.68 -22.56
N GLY A 720 11.62 -7.76 -23.13
CA GLY A 720 10.89 -6.59 -23.66
C GLY A 720 10.35 -5.60 -22.62
N GLY A 721 10.76 -5.68 -21.34
CA GLY A 721 10.35 -4.81 -20.24
C GLY A 721 11.48 -3.88 -19.76
N GLN A 722 11.12 -2.91 -18.90
CA GLN A 722 12.05 -1.92 -18.34
C GLN A 722 12.99 -2.46 -17.24
N LYS A 723 12.76 -3.68 -16.76
CA LYS A 723 13.59 -4.34 -15.73
C LYS A 723 14.10 -5.67 -16.22
N PRO A 724 15.29 -6.12 -15.75
CA PRO A 724 15.78 -7.46 -16.05
C PRO A 724 14.77 -8.55 -15.62
N MET A 725 14.62 -9.59 -16.43
CA MET A 725 13.74 -10.72 -16.13
C MET A 725 14.36 -11.67 -15.09
N GLY A 726 15.66 -11.59 -14.86
CA GLY A 726 16.47 -12.41 -14.00
C GLY A 726 17.94 -12.33 -14.42
N PHE A 727 18.76 -13.23 -13.91
CA PHE A 727 20.20 -13.29 -14.22
C PHE A 727 20.57 -14.65 -14.80
N HIS A 728 21.68 -14.72 -15.50
CA HIS A 728 22.26 -15.94 -16.05
C HIS A 728 23.78 -15.94 -15.81
N ASN A 729 24.35 -17.15 -15.65
CA ASN A 729 25.82 -17.32 -15.50
C ASN A 729 26.58 -17.09 -16.79
#